data_0b23a2aac4c968377d05efd7a31c9158
#
_entry.id   0b23a2aac4c968377d05efd7a31c9158
#
_cell.length_a   1.000
_cell.length_b   1.000
_cell.length_c   1.000
_cell.angle_alpha   90.00
_cell.angle_beta   90.00
_cell.angle_gamma   90.00
#
_symmetry.space_group_name_H-M   'P 1'
#
loop_
_entity.id
_entity.type
_entity.pdbx_description
1 polymer ?
#
loop_
_entity_poly.entity_id
_entity_poly.type
_entity_poly.pdbx_seq_one_letter_code
_entity_poly.pdbx_strand_id
1 'polypeptide(L)'
;MQDKLIIHGARAHNLKDIDVEIPRDKLVVVTGLSGSGKSSLAFDTIYAEGQRRYVESLSAYARQFLGNMEKPDVDSIDGLSPAISIDQKTTSKNPRSTVGTATEINDYLRLLYARVGVPYCPNGHGEISASSVEQIVDKVLELPERTRMQILAPVIRRKKGQHKTLFDKVQKEGYVRVRVDGDVYDVAEVPELSKSKMHNIEVVIDRLVNKEGIRSRLFDSVEAALRIADGYVIIDTMDGKDLLFSEHYSCPVCGFTVPELEPRLFSFNAPFGSCPTCDGLGMKLVVDMDLLIPDPSKTLREGALAPWNPISSNYYPAMLEQAMEAFGVDMDTPFEDLPQDQQDLVLYGSDDKEFHFHYVNDFGGVRDIDIPFEGVVNNVNRRYHETNSDFTRNVMRGYMNELTCATCHGYRLNDAALSVKVGGQDGLNIGQISDLSIQDHLAHLETLQLSDNQATIAGPILKEIKDRLTFLNNVGLNYLTLSRMAGTLSGGESQRIRLATQIGSNLSGVLYVLDEPSIGLHQRDNDRLIASLKKMRDLGNTLIVVEHDEDTMRQADWLIDVGPGAGQFGGEIVASGTPKQVARVKKSITGQYLSGKKEIPVPSQRRKGNGRFIEVRGASEHNLQNINVKFPLGKFIAVTGVSGSGKSTLVNSILKKAIAQKLNRNSEKPGKHKSVEGIDNIERLIDIDQSPIGRTPRSNPATYTGVFDDIRDLFAKTNEAKIRGYKKGRFSFNVKGGRCEACSGDGIIKIEMHFLPDVYVPCEVCHGTRYNSETLEVHYKEKNIAEVLDMTVNDAVDFFAPIPKIARKLQTIKDVGLGYVTLGQPATTLSGGEAQRMKLASELHKRSTGKSFYILDEPTTGLHTDDIARLLKVLERFVNEGNTVLVIEHNLDVIKTADHLIDLGPEGGVGGGQVIATGTPEEVGQNAQSFTGQYLQDKLN
;
A
#
# COMPACT_ATOMS: atom_id res chain seq x y z
N MET A 1 8.21 -32.92 27.20
CA MET A 1 7.38 -32.21 26.20
C MET A 1 7.15 -33.16 25.05
N GLN A 2 5.97 -33.19 24.45
CA GLN A 2 5.73 -34.00 23.25
C GLN A 2 6.62 -33.48 22.12
N ASP A 3 7.40 -34.36 21.46
CA ASP A 3 8.32 -33.97 20.38
C ASP A 3 7.61 -33.76 19.03
N LYS A 4 6.29 -33.99 19.00
CA LYS A 4 5.48 -33.91 17.80
C LYS A 4 4.16 -33.17 18.07
N LEU A 5 3.67 -32.52 17.04
CA LEU A 5 2.28 -32.10 16.91
C LEU A 5 1.52 -33.23 16.24
N ILE A 6 0.46 -33.74 16.85
CA ILE A 6 -0.32 -34.87 16.33
C ILE A 6 -1.75 -34.38 16.10
N ILE A 7 -2.21 -34.51 14.85
CA ILE A 7 -3.52 -34.11 14.40
C ILE A 7 -4.30 -35.37 14.07
N HIS A 8 -5.51 -35.49 14.62
CA HIS A 8 -6.41 -36.61 14.36
C HIS A 8 -7.70 -36.14 13.75
N GLY A 9 -8.10 -36.74 12.64
CA GLY A 9 -9.41 -36.58 12.04
C GLY A 9 -9.68 -35.17 11.50
N ALA A 10 -8.74 -34.56 10.79
CA ALA A 10 -8.94 -33.22 10.20
C ALA A 10 -9.85 -33.32 8.95
N ARG A 11 -10.97 -32.56 8.97
CA ARG A 11 -12.01 -32.56 7.93
C ARG A 11 -12.38 -31.18 7.42
N ALA A 12 -11.60 -30.14 7.78
CA ALA A 12 -11.85 -28.78 7.32
C ALA A 12 -11.86 -28.69 5.78
N HIS A 13 -12.89 -28.10 5.22
CA HIS A 13 -13.10 -27.91 3.77
C HIS A 13 -13.02 -29.23 2.96
N ASN A 14 -11.93 -29.41 2.20
CA ASN A 14 -11.73 -30.60 1.35
C ASN A 14 -10.86 -31.69 1.98
N LEU A 15 -10.44 -31.54 3.23
CA LEU A 15 -9.65 -32.56 3.93
C LEU A 15 -10.50 -33.83 4.21
N LYS A 16 -9.91 -34.99 3.97
CA LYS A 16 -10.60 -36.27 4.00
C LYS A 16 -10.29 -37.08 5.25
N ASP A 17 -10.66 -36.54 6.42
CA ASP A 17 -10.49 -37.23 7.73
C ASP A 17 -9.03 -37.70 7.93
N ILE A 18 -8.11 -36.75 7.82
CA ILE A 18 -6.67 -37.05 7.78
C ILE A 18 -6.04 -37.00 9.16
N ASP A 19 -5.09 -37.93 9.37
CA ASP A 19 -4.17 -37.97 10.51
C ASP A 19 -2.79 -37.51 10.07
N VAL A 20 -2.16 -36.61 10.83
CA VAL A 20 -0.86 -36.04 10.50
C VAL A 20 0.02 -35.87 11.73
N GLU A 21 1.25 -36.36 11.66
CA GLU A 21 2.29 -36.11 12.65
C GLU A 21 3.30 -35.08 12.12
N ILE A 22 3.54 -34.02 12.86
CA ILE A 22 4.44 -32.93 12.51
C ILE A 22 5.53 -32.82 13.58
N PRO A 23 6.81 -32.93 13.24
CA PRO A 23 7.88 -32.76 14.23
C PRO A 23 7.95 -31.31 14.71
N ARG A 24 8.14 -31.11 16.02
CA ARG A 24 8.32 -29.79 16.65
C ARG A 24 9.77 -29.31 16.49
N ASP A 25 9.94 -28.00 16.65
CA ASP A 25 11.24 -27.30 16.55
C ASP A 25 11.93 -27.56 15.21
N LYS A 26 11.12 -27.63 14.15
CA LYS A 26 11.54 -27.89 12.77
C LYS A 26 10.93 -26.89 11.79
N LEU A 27 11.60 -26.73 10.66
CA LEU A 27 11.05 -26.07 9.49
C LEU A 27 10.29 -27.11 8.67
N VAL A 28 8.96 -27.06 8.74
CA VAL A 28 8.04 -27.98 8.07
C VAL A 28 7.40 -27.26 6.90
N VAL A 29 7.52 -27.81 5.70
CA VAL A 29 6.87 -27.26 4.51
C VAL A 29 5.65 -28.12 4.13
N VAL A 30 4.49 -27.48 4.00
CA VAL A 30 3.26 -28.07 3.48
C VAL A 30 3.12 -27.68 2.02
N THR A 31 3.15 -28.67 1.13
CA THR A 31 3.14 -28.47 -0.33
C THR A 31 2.07 -29.30 -1.02
N GLY A 32 1.91 -29.15 -2.34
CA GLY A 32 0.93 -29.87 -3.16
C GLY A 32 0.27 -28.95 -4.19
N LEU A 33 -0.58 -29.47 -5.04
CA LEU A 33 -1.28 -28.72 -6.10
C LEU A 33 -2.13 -27.57 -5.54
N SER A 34 -2.41 -26.56 -6.35
CA SER A 34 -3.37 -25.52 -5.99
C SER A 34 -4.75 -26.12 -5.71
N GLY A 35 -5.38 -25.73 -4.57
CA GLY A 35 -6.66 -26.28 -4.15
C GLY A 35 -6.60 -27.72 -3.58
N SER A 36 -5.41 -28.23 -3.25
CA SER A 36 -5.27 -29.58 -2.66
C SER A 36 -5.64 -29.68 -1.17
N GLY A 37 -5.78 -28.55 -0.45
CA GLY A 37 -6.12 -28.54 0.98
C GLY A 37 -4.97 -28.10 1.90
N LYS A 38 -3.87 -27.57 1.37
CA LYS A 38 -2.71 -27.08 2.14
C LYS A 38 -3.10 -26.03 3.18
N SER A 39 -3.76 -24.98 2.71
CA SER A 39 -4.20 -23.87 3.59
C SER A 39 -5.27 -24.34 4.59
N SER A 40 -6.15 -25.27 4.18
CA SER A 40 -7.13 -25.89 5.09
C SER A 40 -6.45 -26.64 6.24
N LEU A 41 -5.34 -27.34 5.98
CA LEU A 41 -4.58 -27.99 7.03
C LEU A 41 -3.82 -26.97 7.91
N ALA A 42 -3.06 -26.06 7.28
CA ALA A 42 -2.15 -25.17 8.00
C ALA A 42 -2.88 -24.04 8.74
N PHE A 43 -3.85 -23.37 8.08
CA PHE A 43 -4.53 -22.21 8.63
C PHE A 43 -5.89 -22.55 9.25
N ASP A 44 -6.78 -23.22 8.49
CA ASP A 44 -8.15 -23.46 8.94
C ASP A 44 -8.25 -24.59 9.99
N THR A 45 -7.22 -25.42 10.14
CA THR A 45 -7.15 -26.47 11.15
C THR A 45 -6.13 -26.15 12.25
N ILE A 46 -4.82 -26.12 11.93
CA ILE A 46 -3.76 -26.03 12.95
C ILE A 46 -3.73 -24.65 13.61
N TYR A 47 -3.64 -23.59 12.80
CA TYR A 47 -3.60 -22.23 13.33
C TYR A 47 -4.92 -21.85 14.02
N ALA A 48 -6.06 -22.16 13.41
CA ALA A 48 -7.37 -21.84 13.95
C ALA A 48 -7.59 -22.47 15.35
N GLU A 49 -7.21 -23.75 15.53
CA GLU A 49 -7.28 -24.40 16.83
C GLU A 49 -6.29 -23.81 17.85
N GLY A 50 -5.07 -23.47 17.41
CA GLY A 50 -4.07 -22.83 18.26
C GLY A 50 -4.54 -21.49 18.78
N GLN A 51 -5.12 -20.66 17.90
CA GLN A 51 -5.68 -19.36 18.24
C GLN A 51 -6.91 -19.49 19.15
N ARG A 52 -7.81 -20.44 18.84
CA ARG A 52 -8.99 -20.72 19.67
C ARG A 52 -8.59 -21.06 21.11
N ARG A 53 -7.67 -21.99 21.32
CA ARG A 53 -7.16 -22.36 22.66
C ARG A 53 -6.51 -21.20 23.40
N TYR A 54 -5.76 -20.37 22.68
CA TYR A 54 -5.16 -19.17 23.26
C TYR A 54 -6.24 -18.19 23.73
N VAL A 55 -7.23 -17.89 22.88
CA VAL A 55 -8.35 -16.99 23.22
C VAL A 55 -9.18 -17.55 24.39
N GLU A 56 -9.42 -18.85 24.44
CA GLU A 56 -10.13 -19.50 25.56
C GLU A 56 -9.37 -19.40 26.88
N SER A 57 -8.04 -19.31 26.85
CA SER A 57 -7.22 -19.12 28.05
C SER A 57 -7.29 -17.69 28.63
N LEU A 58 -7.82 -16.71 27.87
CA LEU A 58 -7.96 -15.34 28.30
C LEU A 58 -9.16 -15.12 29.23
N SER A 59 -9.20 -13.99 29.93
CA SER A 59 -10.32 -13.61 30.78
C SER A 59 -11.64 -13.51 30.00
N ALA A 60 -12.76 -13.71 30.67
CA ALA A 60 -14.11 -13.58 30.06
C ALA A 60 -14.33 -12.20 29.44
N TYR A 61 -13.75 -11.14 30.02
CA TYR A 61 -13.81 -9.78 29.51
C TYR A 61 -13.04 -9.65 28.17
N ALA A 62 -11.81 -10.17 28.08
CA ALA A 62 -11.04 -10.16 26.83
C ALA A 62 -11.71 -10.98 25.72
N ARG A 63 -12.35 -12.10 26.06
CA ARG A 63 -13.09 -12.93 25.09
C ARG A 63 -14.30 -12.23 24.46
N GLN A 64 -14.96 -11.31 25.18
CA GLN A 64 -16.06 -10.51 24.62
C GLN A 64 -15.63 -9.61 23.47
N PHE A 65 -14.38 -9.14 23.48
CA PHE A 65 -13.82 -8.30 22.40
C PHE A 65 -13.27 -9.12 21.23
N LEU A 66 -12.82 -10.34 21.47
CA LEU A 66 -12.19 -11.19 20.44
C LEU A 66 -13.20 -12.09 19.70
N GLY A 67 -14.43 -12.15 20.17
CA GLY A 67 -15.49 -12.98 19.62
C GLY A 67 -15.32 -14.48 19.95
N ASN A 68 -16.37 -15.27 19.71
CA ASN A 68 -16.30 -16.73 19.77
C ASN A 68 -15.68 -17.23 18.47
N MET A 69 -14.55 -17.92 18.57
CA MET A 69 -13.95 -18.63 17.45
C MET A 69 -14.63 -19.98 17.29
N GLU A 70 -15.07 -20.30 16.07
CA GLU A 70 -15.60 -21.61 15.74
C GLU A 70 -14.49 -22.66 15.91
N LYS A 71 -14.86 -23.83 16.49
CA LYS A 71 -13.94 -24.95 16.57
C LYS A 71 -13.74 -25.52 15.16
N PRO A 72 -12.49 -25.64 14.66
CA PRO A 72 -12.26 -26.32 13.39
C PRO A 72 -12.76 -27.78 13.42
N ASP A 73 -13.14 -28.29 12.26
CA ASP A 73 -13.59 -29.68 12.13
C ASP A 73 -12.39 -30.64 12.19
N VAL A 74 -12.04 -30.98 13.43
CA VAL A 74 -10.93 -31.87 13.80
C VAL A 74 -11.25 -32.57 15.09
N ASP A 75 -10.91 -33.86 15.20
CA ASP A 75 -11.16 -34.63 16.42
C ASP A 75 -10.29 -34.13 17.57
N SER A 76 -8.96 -34.11 17.39
CA SER A 76 -8.01 -33.56 18.37
C SER A 76 -6.71 -33.07 17.71
N ILE A 77 -6.06 -32.14 18.41
CA ILE A 77 -4.68 -31.74 18.11
C ILE A 77 -3.89 -31.74 19.42
N ASP A 78 -2.90 -32.62 19.48
CA ASP A 78 -2.01 -32.77 20.65
C ASP A 78 -0.65 -32.08 20.39
N GLY A 79 -0.03 -31.55 21.45
CA GLY A 79 1.28 -30.89 21.36
C GLY A 79 1.27 -29.48 20.79
N LEU A 80 0.09 -28.84 20.69
CA LEU A 80 -0.08 -27.50 20.10
C LEU A 80 0.53 -26.42 21.02
N SER A 81 1.38 -25.55 20.46
CA SER A 81 1.92 -24.33 21.08
C SER A 81 1.08 -23.11 20.73
N PRO A 82 1.26 -21.95 21.42
CA PRO A 82 0.69 -20.69 20.95
C PRO A 82 1.04 -20.46 19.49
N ALA A 83 0.03 -20.16 18.66
CA ALA A 83 0.18 -20.07 17.22
C ALA A 83 0.11 -18.62 16.71
N ILE A 84 1.01 -18.25 15.81
CA ILE A 84 1.06 -16.96 15.12
C ILE A 84 0.97 -17.20 13.61
N SER A 85 0.04 -16.52 12.96
CA SER A 85 -0.12 -16.57 11.49
C SER A 85 0.53 -15.36 10.82
N ILE A 86 1.22 -15.62 9.71
CA ILE A 86 1.77 -14.59 8.81
C ILE A 86 1.23 -14.87 7.41
N ASP A 87 0.05 -14.34 7.14
CA ASP A 87 -0.68 -14.49 5.89
C ASP A 87 -0.43 -13.33 4.90
N GLN A 88 -0.88 -13.53 3.66
CA GLN A 88 -0.76 -12.54 2.59
C GLN A 88 -1.87 -11.47 2.57
N LYS A 89 -2.76 -11.45 3.57
CA LYS A 89 -3.91 -10.53 3.54
C LYS A 89 -3.46 -9.09 3.31
N THR A 90 -4.24 -8.42 2.50
CA THR A 90 -4.01 -7.08 1.97
C THR A 90 -3.52 -6.08 3.01
N THR A 91 -2.52 -5.29 2.59
CA THR A 91 -2.00 -4.13 3.30
C THR A 91 -3.10 -3.19 3.76
N SER A 92 -2.92 -2.59 4.92
CA SER A 92 -3.78 -1.52 5.40
C SER A 92 -3.88 -0.41 4.33
N LYS A 93 -5.09 -0.11 3.88
CA LYS A 93 -5.35 1.02 2.97
C LYS A 93 -5.29 2.38 3.67
N ASN A 94 -4.91 2.40 4.94
CA ASN A 94 -4.76 3.64 5.69
C ASN A 94 -3.56 4.45 5.15
N PRO A 95 -3.77 5.64 4.58
CA PRO A 95 -2.70 6.47 4.01
C PRO A 95 -1.70 6.96 5.07
N ARG A 96 -2.03 6.86 6.35
CA ARG A 96 -1.15 7.21 7.47
C ARG A 96 -0.23 6.09 7.90
N SER A 97 -0.45 4.85 7.43
CA SER A 97 0.41 3.72 7.74
C SER A 97 1.64 3.72 6.84
N THR A 98 2.83 3.64 7.44
CA THR A 98 4.12 3.57 6.76
C THR A 98 4.88 2.31 7.18
N VAL A 99 5.95 1.95 6.46
CA VAL A 99 6.87 0.88 6.87
C VAL A 99 7.38 1.14 8.29
N GLY A 100 7.79 2.37 8.60
CA GLY A 100 8.27 2.75 9.94
C GLY A 100 7.25 2.54 11.06
N THR A 101 5.95 2.83 10.79
CA THR A 101 4.88 2.59 11.79
C THR A 101 4.50 1.12 11.89
N ALA A 102 4.51 0.39 10.78
CA ALA A 102 4.19 -1.04 10.75
C ALA A 102 5.26 -1.91 11.45
N THR A 103 6.50 -1.43 11.49
CA THR A 103 7.64 -2.10 12.14
C THR A 103 7.92 -1.58 13.55
N GLU A 104 7.14 -0.62 14.03
CA GLU A 104 7.35 0.09 15.30
C GLU A 104 8.68 0.88 15.38
N ILE A 105 9.50 0.87 14.33
CA ILE A 105 10.78 1.61 14.30
C ILE A 105 10.52 3.11 14.48
N ASN A 106 9.42 3.63 13.94
CA ASN A 106 9.06 5.04 14.07
C ASN A 106 8.87 5.47 15.54
N ASP A 107 8.38 4.58 16.39
CA ASP A 107 8.20 4.90 17.83
C ASP A 107 9.54 5.03 18.54
N TYR A 108 10.51 4.18 18.19
CA TYR A 108 11.88 4.31 18.71
C TYR A 108 12.60 5.54 18.14
N LEU A 109 12.40 5.88 16.87
CA LEU A 109 12.94 7.11 16.29
C LEU A 109 12.37 8.36 17.01
N ARG A 110 11.07 8.41 17.24
CA ARG A 110 10.43 9.49 17.99
C ARG A 110 11.02 9.64 19.39
N LEU A 111 11.29 8.51 20.06
CA LEU A 111 11.93 8.51 21.37
C LEU A 111 13.39 8.99 21.28
N LEU A 112 14.14 8.54 20.26
CA LEU A 112 15.53 8.96 20.02
C LEU A 112 15.61 10.47 19.82
N TYR A 113 14.81 11.04 18.92
CA TYR A 113 14.81 12.47 18.62
C TYR A 113 14.34 13.32 19.82
N ALA A 114 13.42 12.81 20.61
CA ALA A 114 12.96 13.50 21.83
C ALA A 114 14.03 13.51 22.96
N ARG A 115 14.94 12.53 23.00
CA ARG A 115 15.91 12.38 24.10
C ARG A 115 17.28 12.92 23.80
N VAL A 116 17.77 12.78 22.56
CA VAL A 116 19.12 13.19 22.16
C VAL A 116 19.13 14.13 20.95
N GLY A 117 17.98 14.52 20.43
CA GLY A 117 17.84 15.47 19.34
C GLY A 117 18.20 16.90 19.78
N VAL A 118 18.83 17.62 18.86
CA VAL A 118 19.21 19.03 19.06
C VAL A 118 18.48 19.86 18.01
N PRO A 119 17.70 20.88 18.39
CA PRO A 119 17.01 21.75 17.45
C PRO A 119 17.95 22.75 16.80
N TYR A 120 17.79 22.95 15.49
CA TYR A 120 18.53 23.94 14.68
C TYR A 120 17.56 24.90 14.02
N CYS A 121 17.95 26.15 13.88
CA CYS A 121 17.12 27.15 13.20
C CYS A 121 16.99 26.81 11.70
N PRO A 122 15.78 26.68 11.14
CA PRO A 122 15.57 26.40 9.73
C PRO A 122 16.10 27.51 8.81
N ASN A 123 16.26 28.74 9.36
CA ASN A 123 16.82 29.89 8.63
C ASN A 123 18.37 29.97 8.70
N GLY A 124 19.04 28.91 9.17
CA GLY A 124 20.50 28.83 9.16
C GLY A 124 21.22 29.59 10.27
N HIS A 125 20.54 30.03 11.35
CA HIS A 125 21.13 30.79 12.47
C HIS A 125 21.85 29.90 13.50
N GLY A 126 21.97 28.59 13.26
CA GLY A 126 22.67 27.66 14.15
C GLY A 126 21.76 26.92 15.12
N GLU A 127 22.40 26.35 16.15
CA GLU A 127 21.74 25.56 17.18
C GLU A 127 20.81 26.42 18.05
N ILE A 128 19.66 25.87 18.42
CA ILE A 128 18.69 26.47 19.32
C ILE A 128 18.77 25.76 20.68
N SER A 129 19.18 26.50 21.74
CA SER A 129 19.28 25.93 23.07
C SER A 129 18.26 26.56 24.01
N ALA A 130 17.71 25.75 24.91
CA ALA A 130 17.02 26.22 26.11
C ALA A 130 18.05 26.28 27.23
N SER A 131 18.00 27.32 28.05
CA SER A 131 18.92 27.50 29.18
C SER A 131 18.14 27.54 30.48
N SER A 132 18.51 26.73 31.47
CA SER A 132 17.94 26.87 32.80
C SER A 132 18.40 28.16 33.46
N VAL A 133 17.69 28.61 34.53
CA VAL A 133 18.05 29.81 35.29
C VAL A 133 19.49 29.74 35.76
N GLU A 134 19.92 28.57 36.26
CA GLU A 134 21.30 28.35 36.71
C GLU A 134 22.32 28.54 35.58
N GLN A 135 22.04 27.95 34.41
CA GLN A 135 22.92 28.06 33.23
C GLN A 135 23.00 29.49 32.70
N ILE A 136 21.86 30.24 32.74
CA ILE A 136 21.84 31.67 32.37
C ILE A 136 22.71 32.45 33.32
N VAL A 137 22.53 32.24 34.64
CA VAL A 137 23.32 32.89 35.69
C VAL A 137 24.82 32.59 35.56
N ASP A 138 25.19 31.31 35.31
CA ASP A 138 26.57 30.93 35.12
C ASP A 138 27.21 31.62 33.91
N LYS A 139 26.52 31.66 32.78
CA LYS A 139 26.98 32.40 31.58
C LYS A 139 27.11 33.91 31.79
N VAL A 140 26.20 34.49 32.56
CA VAL A 140 26.26 35.91 32.89
C VAL A 140 27.42 36.23 33.84
N LEU A 141 27.73 35.31 34.76
CA LEU A 141 28.89 35.45 35.66
C LEU A 141 30.25 35.29 34.95
N GLU A 142 30.32 34.67 33.79
CA GLU A 142 31.51 34.60 32.92
C GLU A 142 31.88 35.94 32.28
N LEU A 143 30.97 36.94 32.29
CA LEU A 143 31.26 38.27 31.81
C LEU A 143 32.39 38.91 32.66
N PRO A 144 33.18 39.86 32.09
CA PRO A 144 34.26 40.54 32.83
C PRO A 144 33.81 41.15 34.15
N GLU A 145 34.67 41.09 35.17
CA GLU A 145 34.40 41.79 36.46
C GLU A 145 34.06 43.26 36.24
N ARG A 146 33.15 43.80 37.03
CA ARG A 146 32.63 45.18 37.00
C ARG A 146 31.80 45.51 35.75
N THR A 147 31.42 44.53 34.92
CA THR A 147 30.46 44.75 33.85
C THR A 147 29.13 45.24 34.45
N ARG A 148 28.65 46.40 33.99
CA ARG A 148 27.32 46.93 34.34
C ARG A 148 26.30 46.26 33.43
N MET A 149 25.21 45.76 33.98
CA MET A 149 24.19 45.08 33.23
C MET A 149 22.78 45.42 33.68
N GLN A 150 21.82 45.36 32.78
CA GLN A 150 20.39 45.41 33.07
C GLN A 150 19.76 44.05 32.74
N ILE A 151 18.92 43.57 33.64
CA ILE A 151 18.12 42.41 33.44
C ILE A 151 16.76 42.86 32.91
N LEU A 152 16.41 42.45 31.67
CA LEU A 152 15.23 42.91 30.97
C LEU A 152 14.30 41.74 30.69
N ALA A 153 12.99 41.95 30.88
CA ALA A 153 11.95 40.99 30.53
C ALA A 153 11.26 41.47 29.22
N PRO A 154 11.47 40.82 28.06
CA PRO A 154 10.90 41.22 26.76
C PRO A 154 9.44 40.79 26.62
N VAL A 155 8.52 41.65 27.10
CA VAL A 155 7.07 41.37 27.13
C VAL A 155 6.36 41.61 25.79
N ILE A 156 6.88 42.46 24.93
CA ILE A 156 6.42 42.67 23.56
C ILE A 156 7.63 42.59 22.63
N ARG A 157 7.51 41.72 21.63
CA ARG A 157 8.53 41.47 20.60
C ARG A 157 7.91 41.67 19.20
N ARG A 158 8.29 42.74 18.52
CA ARG A 158 7.87 43.08 17.13
C ARG A 158 6.35 42.99 16.93
N LYS A 159 5.54 43.59 17.86
CA LYS A 159 4.08 43.64 17.71
C LYS A 159 3.60 45.06 17.45
N LYS A 160 2.62 45.22 16.56
CA LYS A 160 1.95 46.51 16.33
C LYS A 160 0.98 46.83 17.50
N GLY A 161 0.87 48.06 17.86
CA GLY A 161 -0.11 48.53 18.86
C GLY A 161 0.42 49.59 19.81
N GLN A 162 -0.46 50.30 20.54
CA GLN A 162 -0.09 51.30 21.55
C GLN A 162 0.29 50.70 22.92
N HIS A 163 -0.10 49.46 23.19
CA HIS A 163 0.20 48.67 24.39
C HIS A 163 -0.09 49.39 25.74
N LYS A 164 -1.05 50.36 25.82
CA LYS A 164 -1.36 51.14 27.02
C LYS A 164 -1.70 50.24 28.23
N THR A 165 -2.51 49.21 28.02
CA THR A 165 -2.89 48.25 29.09
C THR A 165 -1.72 47.47 29.66
N LEU A 166 -0.66 47.30 28.91
CA LEU A 166 0.58 46.66 29.36
C LEU A 166 1.33 47.55 30.32
N PHE A 167 1.48 48.86 30.02
CA PHE A 167 2.16 49.78 30.90
C PHE A 167 1.42 49.95 32.23
N ASP A 168 0.07 49.99 32.22
CA ASP A 168 -0.77 50.00 33.40
C ASP A 168 -0.56 48.75 34.27
N LYS A 169 -0.40 47.58 33.65
CA LYS A 169 -0.14 46.32 34.33
C LYS A 169 1.25 46.30 34.96
N VAL A 170 2.28 46.66 34.20
CA VAL A 170 3.69 46.69 34.64
C VAL A 170 3.85 47.65 35.83
N GLN A 171 3.18 48.80 35.79
CA GLN A 171 3.19 49.78 36.88
C GLN A 171 2.50 49.22 38.15
N LYS A 172 1.37 48.54 38.01
CA LYS A 172 0.67 47.89 39.16
C LYS A 172 1.46 46.77 39.80
N GLU A 173 2.32 46.08 39.03
CA GLU A 173 3.21 45.05 39.53
C GLU A 173 4.48 45.61 40.18
N GLY A 174 4.63 46.97 40.23
CA GLY A 174 5.68 47.64 40.94
C GLY A 174 6.96 47.91 40.14
N TYR A 175 6.96 47.68 38.83
CA TYR A 175 8.11 48.00 38.01
C TYR A 175 8.11 49.45 37.59
N VAL A 176 9.28 50.09 37.65
CA VAL A 176 9.43 51.54 37.48
C VAL A 176 9.87 51.91 36.08
N ARG A 177 10.59 51.00 35.35
CA ARG A 177 11.19 51.32 34.08
C ARG A 177 10.92 50.29 33.02
N VAL A 178 10.81 50.77 31.78
CA VAL A 178 10.71 49.94 30.56
C VAL A 178 11.68 50.45 29.52
N ARG A 179 12.20 49.53 28.71
CA ARG A 179 12.91 49.89 27.49
C ARG A 179 11.95 49.72 26.32
N VAL A 180 11.75 50.75 25.51
CA VAL A 180 10.87 50.74 24.34
C VAL A 180 11.68 51.06 23.10
N ASP A 181 11.74 50.15 22.13
CA ASP A 181 12.50 50.28 20.90
C ASP A 181 13.98 50.67 21.10
N GLY A 182 14.58 50.25 22.22
CA GLY A 182 15.97 50.52 22.62
C GLY A 182 16.15 51.64 23.63
N ASP A 183 15.19 52.52 23.81
CA ASP A 183 15.27 53.65 24.74
C ASP A 183 14.60 53.35 26.07
N VAL A 184 15.24 53.76 27.22
CA VAL A 184 14.72 53.45 28.54
C VAL A 184 13.88 54.63 29.03
N TYR A 185 12.64 54.37 29.48
CA TYR A 185 11.68 55.33 30.01
C TYR A 185 11.22 54.93 31.42
N ASP A 186 10.84 55.89 32.25
CA ASP A 186 9.98 55.58 33.37
C ASP A 186 8.58 55.17 32.85
N VAL A 187 7.96 54.15 33.45
CA VAL A 187 6.69 53.57 32.95
C VAL A 187 5.59 54.61 32.80
N ALA A 188 5.59 55.63 33.70
CA ALA A 188 4.64 56.72 33.69
C ALA A 188 4.89 57.76 32.59
N GLU A 189 6.10 57.82 32.01
CA GLU A 189 6.57 58.80 31.03
C GLU A 189 6.77 58.26 29.61
N VAL A 190 6.30 57.01 29.35
CA VAL A 190 6.42 56.40 28.02
C VAL A 190 5.61 57.19 26.99
N PRO A 191 6.19 57.64 25.87
CA PRO A 191 5.48 58.38 24.84
C PRO A 191 4.38 57.50 24.19
N GLU A 192 3.36 58.14 23.62
CA GLU A 192 2.31 57.42 22.94
C GLU A 192 2.81 56.69 21.69
N LEU A 193 2.73 55.35 21.72
CA LEU A 193 3.28 54.49 20.66
C LEU A 193 2.36 54.47 19.44
N SER A 194 2.95 54.32 18.26
CA SER A 194 2.23 54.26 17.00
C SER A 194 1.48 52.94 16.84
N LYS A 195 0.19 52.97 16.50
CA LYS A 195 -0.63 51.79 16.22
C LYS A 195 -0.14 50.95 15.01
N SER A 196 0.53 51.59 14.05
CA SER A 196 0.94 50.98 12.77
C SER A 196 2.38 50.46 12.78
N LYS A 197 3.22 50.90 13.70
CA LYS A 197 4.63 50.44 13.82
C LYS A 197 4.73 49.21 14.69
N MET A 198 5.73 48.38 14.46
CA MET A 198 6.13 47.29 15.33
C MET A 198 7.00 47.83 16.45
N HIS A 199 6.69 47.45 17.68
CA HIS A 199 7.41 47.85 18.86
C HIS A 199 8.02 46.65 19.57
N ASN A 200 9.16 46.88 20.27
CA ASN A 200 9.75 46.01 21.28
C ASN A 200 9.60 46.72 22.63
N ILE A 201 9.09 46.00 23.62
CA ILE A 201 8.93 46.53 24.97
C ILE A 201 9.50 45.52 25.95
N GLU A 202 10.53 45.94 26.69
CA GLU A 202 11.17 45.17 27.71
C GLU A 202 10.98 45.84 29.08
N VAL A 203 10.59 45.06 30.10
CA VAL A 203 10.52 45.55 31.48
C VAL A 203 11.90 45.45 32.14
N VAL A 204 12.41 46.54 32.75
CA VAL A 204 13.67 46.53 33.47
C VAL A 204 13.42 45.93 34.86
N ILE A 205 13.94 44.73 35.08
CA ILE A 205 13.76 43.96 36.31
C ILE A 205 14.77 44.44 37.38
N ASP A 206 16.07 44.48 36.99
CA ASP A 206 17.14 44.87 37.89
C ASP A 206 18.32 45.45 37.12
N ARG A 207 19.17 46.24 37.86
CA ARG A 207 20.43 46.77 37.38
C ARG A 207 21.56 46.32 38.30
N LEU A 208 22.49 45.57 37.76
CA LEU A 208 23.51 44.86 38.48
C LEU A 208 24.90 45.21 37.95
N VAL A 209 25.89 44.96 38.76
CA VAL A 209 27.30 45.02 38.39
C VAL A 209 27.90 43.64 38.69
N ASN A 210 28.56 43.01 37.75
CA ASN A 210 29.22 41.73 37.97
C ASN A 210 30.34 41.86 39.00
N LYS A 211 30.13 41.28 40.17
CA LYS A 211 31.07 41.28 41.30
C LYS A 211 30.87 40.01 42.11
N GLU A 212 31.84 39.65 42.90
CA GLU A 212 31.78 38.52 43.84
C GLU A 212 30.55 38.63 44.76
N GLY A 213 29.81 37.50 44.92
CA GLY A 213 28.64 37.40 45.77
C GLY A 213 27.30 37.82 45.15
N ILE A 214 27.25 38.21 43.85
CA ILE A 214 26.02 38.68 43.19
C ILE A 214 25.09 37.55 42.77
N ARG A 215 25.55 36.29 42.80
CA ARG A 215 24.87 35.10 42.21
C ARG A 215 23.39 34.96 42.63
N SER A 216 23.12 35.08 43.96
CA SER A 216 21.74 34.93 44.46
C SER A 216 20.81 36.02 43.90
N ARG A 217 21.24 37.30 43.92
CA ARG A 217 20.44 38.42 43.44
C ARG A 217 20.24 38.33 41.90
N LEU A 218 21.28 37.90 41.17
CA LEU A 218 21.20 37.69 39.74
C LEU A 218 20.21 36.55 39.40
N PHE A 219 20.22 35.46 40.19
CA PHE A 219 19.29 34.35 40.08
C PHE A 219 17.84 34.81 40.23
N ASP A 220 17.55 35.54 41.35
CA ASP A 220 16.19 36.06 41.63
C ASP A 220 15.71 37.02 40.52
N SER A 221 16.62 37.85 39.98
CA SER A 221 16.29 38.81 38.92
C SER A 221 16.06 38.14 37.58
N VAL A 222 16.83 37.09 37.21
CA VAL A 222 16.65 36.29 36.02
C VAL A 222 15.35 35.48 36.08
N GLU A 223 15.06 34.84 37.24
CA GLU A 223 13.82 34.12 37.47
C GLU A 223 12.59 35.04 37.33
N ALA A 224 12.65 36.26 37.95
CA ALA A 224 11.59 37.23 37.80
C ALA A 224 11.38 37.67 36.33
N ALA A 225 12.47 37.89 35.58
CA ALA A 225 12.39 38.27 34.18
C ALA A 225 11.73 37.19 33.33
N LEU A 226 12.16 35.92 33.49
CA LEU A 226 11.63 34.76 32.79
C LEU A 226 10.14 34.58 33.06
N ARG A 227 9.70 34.72 34.30
CA ARG A 227 8.27 34.60 34.68
C ARG A 227 7.40 35.68 34.04
N ILE A 228 7.89 36.92 33.90
CA ILE A 228 7.14 38.06 33.32
C ILE A 228 7.08 37.99 31.80
N ALA A 229 8.19 37.60 31.19
CA ALA A 229 8.33 37.53 29.73
C ALA A 229 8.13 36.14 29.16
N ASP A 230 7.38 35.27 29.85
CA ASP A 230 7.02 33.94 29.37
C ASP A 230 8.25 33.14 28.90
N GLY A 231 9.26 33.04 29.83
CA GLY A 231 10.46 32.27 29.61
C GLY A 231 11.59 32.94 28.78
N TYR A 232 11.54 34.29 28.66
CA TYR A 232 12.60 35.06 28.00
C TYR A 232 13.23 36.06 28.94
N VAL A 233 14.57 36.23 28.80
CA VAL A 233 15.31 37.29 29.48
C VAL A 233 16.39 37.86 28.58
N ILE A 234 16.58 39.18 28.64
CA ILE A 234 17.67 39.87 27.95
C ILE A 234 18.61 40.42 29.02
N ILE A 235 19.89 40.18 28.87
CA ILE A 235 20.96 40.81 29.64
C ILE A 235 21.59 41.87 28.75
N ASP A 236 21.28 43.14 29.03
CA ASP A 236 21.88 44.28 28.38
C ASP A 236 23.15 44.66 29.13
N THR A 237 24.32 44.56 28.51
CA THR A 237 25.62 44.84 29.09
C THR A 237 25.98 46.33 29.06
N MET A 238 25.05 47.17 28.66
CA MET A 238 25.15 48.64 28.60
C MET A 238 26.31 49.18 27.70
N ASP A 239 26.93 48.28 26.94
CA ASP A 239 27.94 48.57 25.92
C ASP A 239 27.39 48.38 24.49
N GLY A 240 26.06 48.22 24.39
CA GLY A 240 25.34 48.01 23.12
C GLY A 240 25.18 46.56 22.73
N LYS A 241 25.47 45.59 23.60
CA LYS A 241 25.27 44.16 23.39
C LYS A 241 24.13 43.63 24.27
N ASP A 242 23.09 43.11 23.60
CA ASP A 242 22.01 42.39 24.23
C ASP A 242 22.28 40.89 24.15
N LEU A 243 22.31 40.18 25.28
CA LEU A 243 22.38 38.73 25.35
C LEU A 243 20.97 38.22 25.65
N LEU A 244 20.32 37.64 24.65
CA LEU A 244 19.01 37.03 24.82
C LEU A 244 19.16 35.58 25.26
N PHE A 245 18.49 35.22 26.34
CA PHE A 245 18.36 33.85 26.83
C PHE A 245 16.89 33.47 26.89
N SER A 246 16.63 32.16 26.83
CA SER A 246 15.27 31.62 26.90
C SER A 246 15.26 30.28 27.64
N GLU A 247 14.24 30.05 28.46
CA GLU A 247 13.90 28.71 28.95
C GLU A 247 13.29 27.83 27.89
N HIS A 248 12.80 28.42 26.78
CA HIS A 248 12.26 27.71 25.65
C HIS A 248 13.31 27.55 24.55
N TYR A 249 13.19 26.51 23.75
CA TYR A 249 13.99 26.35 22.52
C TYR A 249 13.59 27.44 21.50
N SER A 250 14.28 28.56 21.49
CA SER A 250 13.99 29.65 20.58
C SER A 250 15.26 30.23 19.93
N CYS A 251 15.16 30.53 18.61
CA CYS A 251 16.25 31.16 17.89
C CYS A 251 16.37 32.66 18.33
N PRO A 252 17.53 33.10 18.81
CA PRO A 252 17.70 34.48 19.25
C PRO A 252 17.63 35.50 18.10
N VAL A 253 17.87 35.05 16.84
CA VAL A 253 17.93 35.95 15.65
C VAL A 253 16.56 36.15 15.02
N CYS A 254 15.83 35.07 14.73
CA CYS A 254 14.56 35.16 13.99
C CYS A 254 13.32 34.83 14.81
N GLY A 255 13.49 34.45 16.10
CA GLY A 255 12.38 34.13 16.99
C GLY A 255 11.66 32.79 16.69
N PHE A 256 12.22 31.95 15.80
CA PHE A 256 11.68 30.61 15.58
C PHE A 256 11.76 29.80 16.87
N THR A 257 10.64 29.22 17.28
CA THR A 257 10.51 28.47 18.54
C THR A 257 10.20 27.01 18.27
N VAL A 258 10.85 26.12 19.02
CA VAL A 258 10.56 24.70 19.04
C VAL A 258 9.94 24.39 20.42
N PRO A 259 8.78 23.71 20.45
CA PRO A 259 8.19 23.31 21.72
C PRO A 259 9.07 22.28 22.43
N GLU A 260 8.69 21.92 23.68
CA GLU A 260 9.39 20.88 24.41
C GLU A 260 9.55 19.58 23.58
N LEU A 261 10.76 19.01 23.63
CA LEU A 261 11.11 17.83 22.84
C LEU A 261 10.47 16.56 23.43
N GLU A 262 9.22 16.35 23.12
CA GLU A 262 8.48 15.15 23.51
C GLU A 262 8.25 14.22 22.30
N PRO A 263 8.08 12.89 22.51
CA PRO A 263 7.82 11.96 21.42
C PRO A 263 6.60 12.30 20.55
N ARG A 264 5.59 13.02 21.11
CA ARG A 264 4.40 13.47 20.35
C ARG A 264 4.71 14.54 19.30
N LEU A 265 5.79 15.34 19.49
CA LEU A 265 6.23 16.32 18.49
C LEU A 265 6.66 15.65 17.19
N PHE A 266 7.20 14.46 17.27
CA PHE A 266 7.70 13.69 16.13
C PHE A 266 6.65 12.70 15.56
N SER A 267 5.38 12.88 15.94
CA SER A 267 4.27 12.05 15.45
C SER A 267 3.45 12.79 14.39
N PHE A 268 3.47 12.31 13.17
CA PHE A 268 2.62 12.84 12.10
C PHE A 268 1.13 12.44 12.25
N ASN A 269 0.80 11.53 13.18
CA ASN A 269 -0.57 11.16 13.52
C ASN A 269 -1.18 12.03 14.63
N ALA A 270 -0.37 12.87 15.28
CA ALA A 270 -0.80 13.79 16.31
C ALA A 270 -0.82 15.23 15.77
N PRO A 271 -1.87 16.02 16.01
CA PRO A 271 -1.97 17.41 15.52
C PRO A 271 -0.78 18.28 15.93
N PHE A 272 -0.15 17.94 17.07
CA PHE A 272 0.98 18.66 17.61
C PHE A 272 2.25 18.57 16.77
N GLY A 273 2.47 17.42 16.08
CA GLY A 273 3.66 17.17 15.26
C GLY A 273 3.38 17.15 13.77
N SER A 274 2.12 16.98 13.34
CA SER A 274 1.77 16.87 11.94
C SER A 274 1.95 18.18 11.17
N CYS A 275 2.27 18.08 9.91
CA CYS A 275 2.26 19.22 8.99
C CYS A 275 0.84 19.80 8.89
N PRO A 276 0.62 21.10 9.16
CA PRO A 276 -0.72 21.69 9.14
C PRO A 276 -1.34 21.80 7.74
N THR A 277 -0.52 21.69 6.69
CA THR A 277 -0.97 21.79 5.30
C THR A 277 -1.54 20.49 4.75
N CYS A 278 -1.01 19.33 5.16
CA CYS A 278 -1.43 18.02 4.69
C CYS A 278 -1.92 17.10 5.82
N ASP A 279 -2.11 17.61 7.02
CA ASP A 279 -2.56 16.86 8.20
C ASP A 279 -1.78 15.55 8.45
N GLY A 280 -0.48 15.59 8.18
CA GLY A 280 0.40 14.44 8.37
C GLY A 280 0.33 13.37 7.26
N LEU A 281 -0.29 13.66 6.11
CA LEU A 281 -0.37 12.73 4.98
C LEU A 281 0.88 12.76 4.09
N GLY A 282 1.63 13.88 4.09
CA GLY A 282 2.81 14.08 3.24
C GLY A 282 2.48 14.41 1.79
N MET A 283 1.22 14.33 1.40
CA MET A 283 0.73 14.60 0.05
C MET A 283 -0.63 15.28 0.10
N LYS A 284 -1.03 15.87 -1.02
CA LYS A 284 -2.36 16.40 -1.27
C LYS A 284 -2.94 15.80 -2.53
N LEU A 285 -4.22 15.49 -2.50
CA LEU A 285 -5.00 15.18 -3.70
C LEU A 285 -5.36 16.51 -4.36
N VAL A 286 -4.96 16.67 -5.61
CA VAL A 286 -5.24 17.85 -6.42
C VAL A 286 -5.89 17.39 -7.71
N VAL A 287 -6.89 18.14 -8.17
CA VAL A 287 -7.53 17.87 -9.46
C VAL A 287 -6.50 18.04 -10.58
N ASP A 288 -6.37 17.04 -11.43
CA ASP A 288 -5.46 17.04 -12.56
C ASP A 288 -6.17 17.52 -13.83
N MET A 289 -5.64 18.57 -14.45
CA MET A 289 -6.24 19.18 -15.64
C MET A 289 -6.23 18.25 -16.85
N ASP A 290 -5.19 17.43 -17.02
CA ASP A 290 -5.08 16.48 -18.13
C ASP A 290 -6.12 15.34 -17.99
N LEU A 291 -6.52 15.00 -16.75
CA LEU A 291 -7.60 14.03 -16.48
C LEU A 291 -8.98 14.66 -16.56
N LEU A 292 -9.08 15.95 -16.26
CA LEU A 292 -10.31 16.71 -16.33
C LEU A 292 -10.70 17.01 -17.78
N ILE A 293 -9.70 17.37 -18.61
CA ILE A 293 -9.81 17.73 -20.03
C ILE A 293 -8.85 16.86 -20.85
N PRO A 294 -9.22 15.59 -21.08
CA PRO A 294 -8.34 14.65 -21.78
C PRO A 294 -8.03 15.02 -23.24
N ASP A 295 -8.92 15.79 -23.85
CA ASP A 295 -8.83 16.24 -25.26
C ASP A 295 -9.26 17.69 -25.36
N PRO A 296 -8.32 18.65 -25.23
CA PRO A 296 -8.64 20.08 -25.27
C PRO A 296 -9.08 20.58 -26.65
N SER A 297 -8.86 19.82 -27.73
CA SER A 297 -9.35 20.13 -29.07
C SER A 297 -10.86 19.93 -29.23
N LYS A 298 -11.53 19.30 -28.24
CA LYS A 298 -12.98 19.17 -28.19
C LYS A 298 -13.64 20.43 -27.67
N THR A 299 -14.87 20.64 -28.13
CA THR A 299 -15.74 21.69 -27.62
C THR A 299 -16.40 21.25 -26.29
N LEU A 300 -16.90 22.20 -25.51
CA LEU A 300 -17.67 21.91 -24.28
C LEU A 300 -18.91 21.06 -24.62
N ARG A 301 -19.54 21.27 -25.74
CA ARG A 301 -20.69 20.50 -26.24
C ARG A 301 -20.34 19.07 -26.63
N GLU A 302 -19.16 18.85 -27.18
CA GLU A 302 -18.64 17.53 -27.51
C GLU A 302 -18.09 16.75 -26.29
N GLY A 303 -18.14 17.36 -25.11
CA GLY A 303 -17.73 16.74 -23.85
C GLY A 303 -16.23 16.84 -23.55
N ALA A 304 -15.62 18.01 -23.77
CA ALA A 304 -14.26 18.30 -23.34
C ALA A 304 -14.04 18.02 -21.85
N LEU A 305 -15.07 18.29 -21.02
CA LEU A 305 -15.04 18.06 -19.57
C LEU A 305 -15.43 16.62 -19.22
N ALA A 306 -14.45 15.78 -18.91
CA ALA A 306 -14.68 14.37 -18.64
C ALA A 306 -15.65 14.07 -17.47
N PRO A 307 -15.67 14.82 -16.34
CA PRO A 307 -16.60 14.59 -15.24
C PRO A 307 -18.06 14.87 -15.58
N TRP A 308 -18.31 15.72 -16.56
CA TRP A 308 -19.65 16.19 -16.96
C TRP A 308 -20.08 15.68 -18.33
N ASN A 309 -19.53 14.55 -18.75
CA ASN A 309 -19.91 13.93 -20.02
C ASN A 309 -21.40 13.49 -19.99
N PRO A 310 -22.18 13.79 -21.06
CA PRO A 310 -23.62 13.51 -21.16
C PRO A 310 -24.04 12.04 -20.98
N ILE A 311 -23.10 11.11 -21.10
CA ILE A 311 -23.36 9.66 -20.99
C ILE A 311 -23.77 9.24 -19.56
N SER A 312 -23.38 10.01 -18.53
CA SER A 312 -23.59 9.63 -17.12
C SER A 312 -24.73 10.35 -16.41
N SER A 313 -25.09 11.57 -16.83
CA SER A 313 -26.17 12.39 -16.25
C SER A 313 -26.45 13.61 -17.13
N ASN A 314 -27.72 13.99 -17.29
CA ASN A 314 -28.08 15.20 -18.00
C ASN A 314 -28.04 16.47 -17.14
N TYR A 315 -27.86 16.35 -15.83
CA TYR A 315 -27.90 17.46 -14.90
C TYR A 315 -26.74 18.45 -15.09
N TYR A 316 -25.50 17.95 -15.06
CA TYR A 316 -24.32 18.82 -15.20
C TYR A 316 -24.13 19.38 -16.60
N PRO A 317 -24.38 18.65 -17.69
CA PRO A 317 -24.42 19.23 -19.04
C PRO A 317 -25.43 20.37 -19.20
N ALA A 318 -26.65 20.19 -18.67
CA ALA A 318 -27.67 21.25 -18.70
C ALA A 318 -27.30 22.49 -17.87
N MET A 319 -26.65 22.29 -16.72
CA MET A 319 -26.12 23.36 -15.88
C MET A 319 -24.98 24.11 -16.59
N LEU A 320 -24.08 23.39 -17.24
CA LEU A 320 -22.96 23.95 -18.00
C LEU A 320 -23.51 24.81 -19.16
N GLU A 321 -24.45 24.27 -19.93
CA GLU A 321 -25.03 24.97 -21.08
C GLU A 321 -25.67 26.30 -20.68
N GLN A 322 -26.53 26.31 -19.65
CA GLN A 322 -27.20 27.52 -19.18
C GLN A 322 -26.26 28.54 -18.55
N ALA A 323 -25.24 28.05 -17.79
CA ALA A 323 -24.21 28.92 -17.25
C ALA A 323 -23.37 29.58 -18.37
N MET A 324 -22.92 28.81 -19.35
CA MET A 324 -22.13 29.34 -20.47
C MET A 324 -22.91 30.34 -21.31
N GLU A 325 -24.20 30.08 -21.55
CA GLU A 325 -25.11 31.06 -22.22
C GLU A 325 -25.21 32.38 -21.41
N ALA A 326 -25.42 32.28 -20.10
CA ALA A 326 -25.53 33.45 -19.22
C ALA A 326 -24.25 34.29 -19.15
N PHE A 327 -23.08 33.63 -19.19
CA PHE A 327 -21.78 34.30 -19.13
C PHE A 327 -21.15 34.60 -20.52
N GLY A 328 -21.85 34.25 -21.61
CA GLY A 328 -21.38 34.55 -22.96
C GLY A 328 -20.21 33.72 -23.45
N VAL A 329 -20.08 32.49 -22.99
CA VAL A 329 -19.06 31.54 -23.45
C VAL A 329 -19.61 30.67 -24.56
N ASP A 330 -18.91 30.59 -25.70
CA ASP A 330 -19.32 29.76 -26.83
C ASP A 330 -19.05 28.28 -26.58
N MET A 331 -20.11 27.50 -26.54
CA MET A 331 -20.04 26.04 -26.29
C MET A 331 -19.48 25.22 -27.47
N ASP A 332 -19.38 25.83 -28.64
CA ASP A 332 -18.95 25.19 -29.89
C ASP A 332 -17.50 25.55 -30.29
N THR A 333 -16.85 26.37 -29.50
CA THR A 333 -15.39 26.65 -29.62
C THR A 333 -14.58 25.54 -28.90
N PRO A 334 -13.48 24.98 -29.50
CA PRO A 334 -12.57 24.07 -28.81
C PRO A 334 -12.07 24.66 -27.49
N PHE A 335 -11.95 23.83 -26.44
CA PHE A 335 -11.58 24.33 -25.12
C PHE A 335 -10.22 25.06 -25.12
N GLU A 336 -9.24 24.56 -25.90
CA GLU A 336 -7.92 25.20 -26.04
C GLU A 336 -7.94 26.57 -26.74
N ASP A 337 -8.97 26.83 -27.54
CA ASP A 337 -9.11 28.10 -28.28
C ASP A 337 -9.97 29.13 -27.51
N LEU A 338 -10.58 28.75 -26.39
CA LEU A 338 -11.30 29.70 -25.54
C LEU A 338 -10.31 30.70 -24.90
N PRO A 339 -10.70 31.96 -24.74
CA PRO A 339 -9.97 32.95 -23.96
C PRO A 339 -9.68 32.46 -22.53
N GLN A 340 -8.56 32.84 -21.94
CA GLN A 340 -8.13 32.35 -20.63
C GLN A 340 -9.15 32.64 -19.51
N ASP A 341 -9.79 33.80 -19.55
CA ASP A 341 -10.82 34.18 -18.59
C ASP A 341 -12.07 33.29 -18.68
N GLN A 342 -12.42 32.83 -19.90
CA GLN A 342 -13.50 31.87 -20.12
C GLN A 342 -13.12 30.45 -19.72
N GLN A 343 -11.86 30.03 -19.98
CA GLN A 343 -11.34 28.77 -19.46
C GLN A 343 -11.37 28.77 -17.92
N ASP A 344 -10.92 29.84 -17.29
CA ASP A 344 -10.91 30.00 -15.83
C ASP A 344 -12.33 29.96 -15.25
N LEU A 345 -13.30 30.58 -15.91
CA LEU A 345 -14.70 30.49 -15.55
C LEU A 345 -15.23 29.06 -15.57
N VAL A 346 -14.95 28.32 -16.64
CA VAL A 346 -15.35 26.90 -16.76
C VAL A 346 -14.71 26.04 -15.67
N LEU A 347 -13.44 26.30 -15.36
CA LEU A 347 -12.67 25.52 -14.41
C LEU A 347 -12.99 25.85 -12.95
N TYR A 348 -13.01 27.12 -12.59
CA TYR A 348 -13.05 27.57 -11.20
C TYR A 348 -14.35 28.25 -10.80
N GLY A 349 -15.22 28.58 -11.77
CA GLY A 349 -16.56 29.12 -11.53
C GLY A 349 -16.67 30.65 -11.65
N SER A 350 -17.85 31.16 -11.32
CA SER A 350 -18.24 32.57 -11.49
C SER A 350 -18.05 33.43 -10.21
N ASP A 351 -17.38 32.90 -9.18
CA ASP A 351 -17.35 33.49 -7.82
C ASP A 351 -18.80 33.74 -7.31
N ASP A 352 -19.14 34.99 -6.99
CA ASP A 352 -20.46 35.38 -6.46
C ASP A 352 -21.48 35.74 -7.57
N LYS A 353 -21.12 35.64 -8.86
CA LYS A 353 -22.05 35.98 -9.95
C LYS A 353 -23.01 34.82 -10.20
N GLU A 354 -24.28 35.09 -9.98
CA GLU A 354 -25.36 34.10 -10.15
C GLU A 354 -25.86 34.02 -11.59
N PHE A 355 -26.35 32.87 -12.00
CA PHE A 355 -27.12 32.64 -13.21
C PHE A 355 -28.40 31.89 -12.86
N HIS A 356 -29.41 32.04 -13.70
CA HIS A 356 -30.70 31.37 -13.54
C HIS A 356 -30.60 29.95 -14.07
N PHE A 357 -30.84 28.95 -13.21
CA PHE A 357 -30.76 27.52 -13.54
C PHE A 357 -32.13 26.87 -13.46
N HIS A 358 -32.64 26.42 -14.62
CA HIS A 358 -33.89 25.67 -14.73
C HIS A 358 -33.62 24.25 -15.19
N TYR A 359 -34.05 23.26 -14.39
CA TYR A 359 -33.86 21.85 -14.70
C TYR A 359 -35.07 21.01 -14.29
N VAL A 360 -35.53 20.15 -15.21
CA VAL A 360 -36.59 19.17 -14.94
C VAL A 360 -35.98 17.76 -15.01
N ASN A 361 -36.04 17.01 -13.91
CA ASN A 361 -35.53 15.66 -13.89
C ASN A 361 -36.50 14.65 -14.55
N ASP A 362 -36.03 13.42 -14.81
CA ASP A 362 -36.81 12.35 -15.47
C ASP A 362 -38.07 11.93 -14.68
N PHE A 363 -38.22 12.35 -13.43
CA PHE A 363 -39.38 12.09 -12.55
C PHE A 363 -40.32 13.30 -12.42
N GLY A 364 -40.10 14.36 -13.20
CA GLY A 364 -40.92 15.58 -13.19
C GLY A 364 -40.62 16.56 -12.05
N GLY A 365 -39.52 16.34 -11.28
CA GLY A 365 -39.07 17.30 -10.27
C GLY A 365 -38.43 18.51 -10.95
N VAL A 366 -38.89 19.73 -10.62
CA VAL A 366 -38.41 20.99 -11.18
C VAL A 366 -37.42 21.64 -10.21
N ARG A 367 -36.28 22.10 -10.71
CA ARG A 367 -35.32 22.95 -10.00
C ARG A 367 -35.25 24.29 -10.76
N ASP A 368 -35.58 25.36 -10.08
CA ASP A 368 -35.71 26.72 -10.65
C ASP A 368 -35.11 27.69 -9.63
N ILE A 369 -33.81 28.00 -9.76
CA ILE A 369 -33.02 28.72 -8.75
C ILE A 369 -31.94 29.60 -9.39
N ASP A 370 -31.64 30.74 -8.75
CA ASP A 370 -30.45 31.52 -9.07
C ASP A 370 -29.29 31.03 -8.22
N ILE A 371 -28.18 30.64 -8.87
CA ILE A 371 -26.99 30.07 -8.23
C ILE A 371 -25.71 30.57 -8.91
N PRO A 372 -24.60 30.71 -8.17
CA PRO A 372 -23.30 30.90 -8.80
C PRO A 372 -22.84 29.61 -9.49
N PHE A 373 -22.12 29.77 -10.60
CA PHE A 373 -21.52 28.63 -11.29
C PHE A 373 -20.26 28.16 -10.55
N GLU A 374 -20.29 26.95 -10.08
CA GLU A 374 -19.24 26.39 -9.19
C GLU A 374 -17.88 26.15 -9.91
N GLY A 375 -17.90 25.86 -11.22
CA GLY A 375 -16.74 25.38 -11.96
C GLY A 375 -16.45 23.89 -11.74
N VAL A 376 -15.84 23.27 -12.74
CA VAL A 376 -15.63 21.80 -12.72
C VAL A 376 -14.63 21.36 -11.69
N VAL A 377 -13.55 22.12 -11.43
CA VAL A 377 -12.52 21.81 -10.42
C VAL A 377 -13.10 21.82 -9.01
N ASN A 378 -13.85 22.88 -8.67
CA ASN A 378 -14.50 23.01 -7.37
C ASN A 378 -15.57 21.94 -7.18
N ASN A 379 -16.32 21.61 -8.22
CA ASN A 379 -17.33 20.54 -8.20
C ASN A 379 -16.69 19.16 -7.90
N VAL A 380 -15.60 18.81 -8.58
CA VAL A 380 -14.89 17.56 -8.33
C VAL A 380 -14.35 17.51 -6.89
N ASN A 381 -13.72 18.59 -6.40
CA ASN A 381 -13.22 18.69 -5.04
C ASN A 381 -14.35 18.54 -4.01
N ARG A 382 -15.45 19.31 -4.14
CA ARG A 382 -16.57 19.23 -3.21
C ARG A 382 -17.20 17.83 -3.21
N ARG A 383 -17.47 17.26 -4.38
CA ARG A 383 -18.07 15.91 -4.50
C ARG A 383 -17.16 14.83 -3.93
N TYR A 384 -15.85 14.99 -4.01
CA TYR A 384 -14.90 14.07 -3.38
C TYR A 384 -15.01 14.11 -1.85
N HIS A 385 -15.08 15.29 -1.25
CA HIS A 385 -15.07 15.47 0.20
C HIS A 385 -16.45 15.27 0.86
N GLU A 386 -17.53 15.70 0.22
CA GLU A 386 -18.85 15.75 0.83
C GLU A 386 -19.72 14.52 0.55
N THR A 387 -19.36 13.68 -0.44
CA THR A 387 -20.20 12.53 -0.78
C THR A 387 -20.16 11.43 0.27
N ASN A 388 -21.34 10.88 0.58
CA ASN A 388 -21.47 9.65 1.39
C ASN A 388 -21.38 8.37 0.53
N SER A 389 -21.30 8.49 -0.80
CA SER A 389 -21.22 7.37 -1.72
C SER A 389 -19.76 7.03 -2.06
N ASP A 390 -19.28 5.86 -1.68
CA ASP A 390 -17.95 5.38 -2.04
C ASP A 390 -17.75 5.28 -3.55
N PHE A 391 -18.81 4.96 -4.30
CA PHE A 391 -18.76 4.94 -5.76
C PHE A 391 -18.45 6.34 -6.30
N THR A 392 -19.21 7.36 -5.88
CA THR A 392 -19.00 8.75 -6.31
C THR A 392 -17.62 9.25 -5.91
N ARG A 393 -17.17 8.96 -4.69
CA ARG A 393 -15.81 9.30 -4.20
C ARG A 393 -14.73 8.70 -5.07
N ASN A 394 -14.86 7.42 -5.45
CA ASN A 394 -13.91 6.74 -6.32
C ASN A 394 -13.89 7.32 -7.74
N VAL A 395 -15.07 7.69 -8.29
CA VAL A 395 -15.16 8.34 -9.60
C VAL A 395 -14.47 9.71 -9.57
N MET A 396 -14.72 10.53 -8.54
CA MET A 396 -14.06 11.84 -8.40
C MET A 396 -12.56 11.71 -8.20
N ARG A 397 -12.13 10.72 -7.41
CA ARG A 397 -10.69 10.42 -7.24
C ARG A 397 -10.00 10.11 -8.57
N GLY A 398 -10.71 9.53 -9.54
CA GLY A 398 -10.19 9.28 -10.89
C GLY A 398 -9.76 10.53 -11.66
N TYR A 399 -10.18 11.71 -11.25
CA TYR A 399 -9.77 13.01 -11.81
C TYR A 399 -8.72 13.75 -10.98
N MET A 400 -8.15 13.10 -9.96
CA MET A 400 -7.21 13.71 -9.02
C MET A 400 -5.90 12.97 -9.00
N ASN A 401 -4.80 13.69 -8.86
CA ASN A 401 -3.46 13.16 -8.64
C ASN A 401 -2.93 13.48 -7.24
N GLU A 402 -2.05 12.62 -6.76
CA GLU A 402 -1.34 12.80 -5.49
C GLU A 402 -0.07 13.62 -5.74
N LEU A 403 -0.02 14.83 -5.19
CA LEU A 403 1.17 15.68 -5.23
C LEU A 403 1.83 15.72 -3.85
N THR A 404 3.16 15.64 -3.83
CA THR A 404 3.95 15.84 -2.60
C THR A 404 3.63 17.18 -1.96
N CYS A 405 3.36 17.20 -0.66
CA CYS A 405 3.06 18.44 0.06
C CYS A 405 4.23 19.42 -0.04
N ALA A 406 4.00 20.62 -0.59
CA ALA A 406 5.04 21.64 -0.79
C ALA A 406 5.59 22.19 0.55
N THR A 407 4.82 22.14 1.63
CA THR A 407 5.23 22.66 2.95
C THR A 407 6.18 21.70 3.66
N CYS A 408 5.83 20.42 3.76
CA CYS A 408 6.67 19.43 4.46
C CYS A 408 7.52 18.58 3.53
N HIS A 409 7.50 18.82 2.23
CA HIS A 409 8.25 18.05 1.22
C HIS A 409 8.10 16.52 1.32
N GLY A 410 6.91 16.06 1.76
CA GLY A 410 6.63 14.64 1.95
C GLY A 410 6.93 14.10 3.35
N TYR A 411 7.64 14.84 4.22
CA TYR A 411 8.04 14.38 5.55
C TYR A 411 6.91 14.28 6.57
N ARG A 412 5.71 14.78 6.26
CA ARG A 412 4.49 14.67 7.07
C ARG A 412 4.47 15.46 8.38
N LEU A 413 5.61 16.00 8.80
CA LEU A 413 5.82 16.71 10.07
C LEU A 413 5.88 18.21 9.86
N ASN A 414 5.66 18.97 10.94
CA ASN A 414 5.80 20.42 10.94
C ASN A 414 7.28 20.85 11.05
N ASP A 415 7.54 22.15 10.79
CA ASP A 415 8.89 22.70 10.79
C ASP A 415 9.61 22.58 12.14
N ALA A 416 8.88 22.61 13.25
CA ALA A 416 9.46 22.44 14.58
C ALA A 416 10.04 21.05 14.77
N ALA A 417 9.32 19.99 14.36
CA ALA A 417 9.81 18.63 14.41
C ALA A 417 10.98 18.40 13.42
N LEU A 418 10.89 18.97 12.21
CA LEU A 418 11.92 18.84 11.17
C LEU A 418 13.18 19.66 11.47
N SER A 419 13.12 20.65 12.38
CA SER A 419 14.28 21.42 12.81
C SER A 419 15.21 20.65 13.75
N VAL A 420 14.74 19.55 14.34
CA VAL A 420 15.50 18.73 15.29
C VAL A 420 16.34 17.69 14.55
N LYS A 421 17.63 17.65 14.86
CA LYS A 421 18.61 16.73 14.24
C LYS A 421 19.32 15.88 15.30
N VAL A 422 19.79 14.71 14.88
CA VAL A 422 20.65 13.83 15.69
C VAL A 422 21.97 13.63 14.95
N GLY A 423 23.10 13.77 15.67
CA GLY A 423 24.46 13.72 15.08
C GLY A 423 25.05 15.11 14.78
N GLY A 424 24.61 16.17 15.46
CA GLY A 424 25.12 17.54 15.29
C GLY A 424 24.48 18.32 14.14
N GLN A 425 25.18 19.40 13.71
CA GLN A 425 24.65 20.31 12.69
C GLN A 425 24.45 19.65 11.33
N ASP A 426 25.33 18.72 10.95
CA ASP A 426 25.25 17.95 9.72
C ASP A 426 24.41 16.66 9.87
N GLY A 427 23.86 16.44 11.05
CA GLY A 427 22.99 15.31 11.35
C GLY A 427 21.65 15.39 10.59
N LEU A 428 20.97 14.27 10.49
CA LEU A 428 19.69 14.16 9.81
C LEU A 428 18.52 14.43 10.76
N ASN A 429 17.45 15.04 10.24
CA ASN A 429 16.16 15.09 10.94
C ASN A 429 15.39 13.78 10.76
N ILE A 430 14.32 13.60 11.54
CA ILE A 430 13.52 12.36 11.52
C ILE A 430 12.88 12.05 10.15
N GLY A 431 12.55 13.07 9.34
CA GLY A 431 12.06 12.91 7.99
C GLY A 431 13.13 12.36 7.06
N GLN A 432 14.30 13.00 7.07
CA GLN A 432 15.44 12.62 6.23
C GLN A 432 15.93 11.20 6.53
N ILE A 433 16.08 10.83 7.80
CA ILE A 433 16.53 9.49 8.18
C ILE A 433 15.49 8.43 7.80
N SER A 434 14.20 8.77 7.84
CA SER A 434 13.11 7.87 7.42
C SER A 434 13.06 7.65 5.91
N ASP A 435 13.59 8.55 5.12
CA ASP A 435 13.69 8.44 3.65
C ASP A 435 14.93 7.68 3.17
N LEU A 436 15.89 7.40 4.06
CA LEU A 436 16.98 6.51 3.73
C LEU A 436 16.46 5.09 3.47
N SER A 437 17.12 4.38 2.54
CA SER A 437 16.89 2.94 2.42
C SER A 437 17.28 2.25 3.74
N ILE A 438 16.68 1.11 4.03
CA ILE A 438 17.00 0.32 5.25
C ILE A 438 18.50 0.06 5.33
N GLN A 439 19.15 -0.22 4.20
CA GLN A 439 20.59 -0.43 4.13
C GLN A 439 21.36 0.84 4.46
N ASP A 440 21.02 1.97 3.86
CA ASP A 440 21.69 3.26 4.11
C ASP A 440 21.42 3.77 5.52
N HIS A 441 20.22 3.49 6.07
CA HIS A 441 19.87 3.82 7.43
C HIS A 441 20.77 3.05 8.43
N LEU A 442 20.99 1.74 8.22
CA LEU A 442 21.92 0.96 9.03
C LEU A 442 23.35 1.53 8.96
N ALA A 443 23.84 1.82 7.75
CA ALA A 443 25.17 2.41 7.56
C ALA A 443 25.29 3.78 8.24
N HIS A 444 24.25 4.63 8.17
CA HIS A 444 24.23 5.91 8.86
C HIS A 444 24.30 5.75 10.39
N LEU A 445 23.55 4.80 10.96
CA LEU A 445 23.58 4.55 12.40
C LEU A 445 24.93 4.00 12.90
N GLU A 446 25.74 3.36 12.05
CA GLU A 446 27.08 2.92 12.40
C GLU A 446 28.09 4.08 12.47
N THR A 447 27.88 5.12 11.66
CA THR A 447 28.75 6.30 11.59
C THR A 447 28.29 7.47 12.47
N LEU A 448 27.16 7.30 13.17
CA LEU A 448 26.54 8.34 13.98
C LEU A 448 27.44 8.78 15.15
N GLN A 449 27.81 10.06 15.18
CA GLN A 449 28.60 10.64 16.24
C GLN A 449 27.69 11.23 17.33
N LEU A 450 27.87 10.77 18.55
CA LEU A 450 27.15 11.22 19.73
C LEU A 450 28.16 11.55 20.85
N SER A 451 27.84 12.52 21.69
CA SER A 451 28.59 12.74 22.94
C SER A 451 28.41 11.56 23.91
N ASP A 452 29.31 11.40 24.88
CA ASP A 452 29.25 10.29 25.86
C ASP A 452 27.89 10.21 26.58
N ASN A 453 27.33 11.35 26.95
CA ASN A 453 26.01 11.42 27.59
C ASN A 453 24.88 11.01 26.59
N GLN A 454 24.91 11.51 25.35
CA GLN A 454 23.95 11.12 24.33
C GLN A 454 24.07 9.63 23.98
N ALA A 455 25.27 9.10 23.88
CA ALA A 455 25.51 7.69 23.61
C ALA A 455 24.96 6.77 24.72
N THR A 456 25.08 7.19 25.97
CA THR A 456 24.49 6.45 27.11
C THR A 456 22.97 6.40 27.05
N ILE A 457 22.31 7.51 26.71
CA ILE A 457 20.85 7.62 26.60
C ILE A 457 20.35 6.89 25.36
N ALA A 458 21.03 7.07 24.22
CA ALA A 458 20.61 6.52 22.92
C ALA A 458 20.91 5.03 22.77
N GLY A 459 21.91 4.48 23.50
CA GLY A 459 22.38 3.11 23.32
C GLY A 459 21.28 2.05 23.27
N PRO A 460 20.40 1.95 24.28
CA PRO A 460 19.30 0.98 24.28
C PRO A 460 18.33 1.19 23.09
N ILE A 461 18.03 2.45 22.74
CA ILE A 461 17.11 2.81 21.66
C ILE A 461 17.71 2.44 20.31
N LEU A 462 18.98 2.78 20.08
CA LEU A 462 19.70 2.48 18.84
C LEU A 462 19.84 0.97 18.63
N LYS A 463 20.03 0.20 19.71
CA LYS A 463 20.06 -1.26 19.63
C LYS A 463 18.75 -1.81 19.06
N GLU A 464 17.62 -1.38 19.59
CA GLU A 464 16.29 -1.81 19.13
C GLU A 464 16.03 -1.43 17.66
N ILE A 465 16.43 -0.22 17.26
CA ILE A 465 16.33 0.23 15.87
C ILE A 465 17.20 -0.62 14.95
N LYS A 466 18.47 -0.82 15.31
CA LYS A 466 19.42 -1.61 14.53
C LYS A 466 18.97 -3.06 14.37
N ASP A 467 18.50 -3.70 15.44
CA ASP A 467 18.01 -5.07 15.40
C ASP A 467 16.84 -5.20 14.41
N ARG A 468 15.83 -4.32 14.48
CA ARG A 468 14.67 -4.30 13.57
C ARG A 468 15.06 -4.03 12.11
N LEU A 469 15.92 -3.05 11.87
CA LEU A 469 16.44 -2.76 10.52
C LEU A 469 17.25 -3.94 9.97
N THR A 470 18.04 -4.60 10.79
CA THR A 470 18.80 -5.79 10.40
C THR A 470 17.89 -6.94 9.99
N PHE A 471 16.77 -7.14 10.70
CA PHE A 471 15.80 -8.16 10.30
C PHE A 471 15.13 -7.81 8.95
N LEU A 472 14.75 -6.56 8.73
CA LEU A 472 14.21 -6.11 7.44
C LEU A 472 15.23 -6.30 6.30
N ASN A 473 16.50 -6.00 6.55
CA ASN A 473 17.57 -6.23 5.59
C ASN A 473 17.73 -7.73 5.27
N ASN A 474 17.65 -8.59 6.28
CA ASN A 474 17.83 -10.04 6.13
C ASN A 474 16.69 -10.73 5.39
N VAL A 475 15.47 -10.16 5.41
CA VAL A 475 14.33 -10.67 4.62
C VAL A 475 14.25 -10.06 3.22
N GLY A 476 15.32 -9.40 2.74
CA GLY A 476 15.40 -8.85 1.38
C GLY A 476 14.62 -7.55 1.17
N LEU A 477 14.40 -6.76 2.22
CA LEU A 477 13.72 -5.46 2.18
C LEU A 477 14.68 -4.27 2.31
N ASN A 478 15.96 -4.48 2.04
CA ASN A 478 17.04 -3.50 2.18
C ASN A 478 16.81 -2.20 1.40
N TYR A 479 16.08 -2.25 0.30
CA TYR A 479 15.78 -1.14 -0.60
C TYR A 479 14.58 -0.27 -0.14
N LEU A 480 13.76 -0.74 0.79
CA LEU A 480 12.61 0.03 1.29
C LEU A 480 13.06 1.21 2.15
N THR A 481 12.23 2.25 2.22
CA THR A 481 12.37 3.37 3.15
C THR A 481 11.31 3.27 4.25
N LEU A 482 11.60 3.79 5.44
CA LEU A 482 10.63 3.81 6.54
C LEU A 482 9.44 4.75 6.27
N SER A 483 9.63 5.76 5.44
CA SER A 483 8.61 6.73 5.03
C SER A 483 7.60 6.14 4.04
N ARG A 484 7.94 5.04 3.35
CA ARG A 484 7.09 4.43 2.31
C ARG A 484 5.73 4.03 2.88
N MET A 485 4.66 4.42 2.20
CA MET A 485 3.29 4.11 2.59
C MET A 485 3.01 2.61 2.52
N ALA A 486 2.40 2.06 3.56
CA ALA A 486 2.04 0.64 3.64
C ALA A 486 1.09 0.20 2.50
N GLY A 487 0.21 1.10 2.05
CA GLY A 487 -0.73 0.83 0.94
C GLY A 487 -0.07 0.68 -0.43
N THR A 488 1.21 1.08 -0.58
CA THR A 488 1.99 0.95 -1.83
C THR A 488 2.85 -0.31 -1.88
N LEU A 489 2.86 -1.09 -0.80
CA LEU A 489 3.63 -2.32 -0.70
C LEU A 489 2.94 -3.45 -1.47
N SER A 490 3.74 -4.31 -2.10
CA SER A 490 3.24 -5.58 -2.61
C SER A 490 2.82 -6.51 -1.45
N GLY A 491 2.01 -7.53 -1.76
CA GLY A 491 1.62 -8.53 -0.77
C GLY A 491 2.82 -9.20 -0.09
N GLY A 492 3.82 -9.58 -0.88
CA GLY A 492 5.06 -10.17 -0.37
C GLY A 492 5.90 -9.22 0.47
N GLU A 493 6.03 -7.93 0.09
CA GLU A 493 6.72 -6.92 0.92
C GLU A 493 6.05 -6.77 2.28
N SER A 494 4.72 -6.67 2.30
CA SER A 494 3.95 -6.52 3.54
C SER A 494 4.08 -7.75 4.45
N GLN A 495 4.05 -8.94 3.88
CA GLN A 495 4.22 -10.19 4.61
C GLN A 495 5.61 -10.28 5.23
N ARG A 496 6.66 -9.93 4.48
CA ARG A 496 8.04 -9.92 4.99
C ARG A 496 8.27 -8.87 6.08
N ILE A 497 7.59 -7.72 6.02
CA ILE A 497 7.61 -6.74 7.12
C ILE A 497 7.05 -7.38 8.39
N ARG A 498 5.91 -8.07 8.33
CA ARG A 498 5.34 -8.77 9.48
C ARG A 498 6.27 -9.87 9.98
N LEU A 499 6.86 -10.65 9.07
CA LEU A 499 7.85 -11.67 9.41
C LEU A 499 9.04 -11.07 10.15
N ALA A 500 9.62 -9.99 9.65
CA ALA A 500 10.74 -9.29 10.29
C ALA A 500 10.37 -8.78 11.69
N THR A 501 9.16 -8.25 11.88
CA THR A 501 8.65 -7.80 13.18
C THR A 501 8.54 -8.97 14.16
N GLN A 502 8.06 -10.13 13.72
CA GLN A 502 7.96 -11.32 14.55
C GLN A 502 9.33 -11.93 14.91
N ILE A 503 10.28 -11.96 13.96
CA ILE A 503 11.67 -12.38 14.23
C ILE A 503 12.28 -11.48 15.30
N GLY A 504 12.06 -10.16 15.20
CA GLY A 504 12.55 -9.18 16.16
C GLY A 504 12.04 -9.35 17.59
N SER A 505 10.88 -10.03 17.78
CA SER A 505 10.34 -10.30 19.12
C SER A 505 11.13 -11.37 19.91
N ASN A 506 12.02 -12.13 19.25
CA ASN A 506 12.82 -13.21 19.84
C ASN A 506 12.00 -14.21 20.69
N LEU A 507 10.74 -14.46 20.31
CA LEU A 507 9.88 -15.42 20.97
C LEU A 507 10.40 -16.85 20.74
N SER A 508 10.30 -17.70 21.74
CA SER A 508 10.68 -19.12 21.67
C SER A 508 9.50 -20.01 22.08
N GLY A 509 9.47 -21.24 21.55
CA GLY A 509 8.39 -22.20 21.83
C GLY A 509 7.05 -21.89 21.16
N VAL A 510 7.04 -21.05 20.14
CA VAL A 510 5.87 -20.61 19.37
C VAL A 510 5.73 -21.46 18.09
N LEU A 511 4.50 -21.67 17.68
CA LEU A 511 4.16 -22.24 16.37
C LEU A 511 3.87 -21.09 15.38
N TYR A 512 4.73 -20.93 14.37
CA TYR A 512 4.50 -19.99 13.28
C TYR A 512 3.90 -20.70 12.07
N VAL A 513 2.83 -20.13 11.52
CA VAL A 513 2.21 -20.62 10.28
C VAL A 513 2.33 -19.51 9.22
N LEU A 514 3.06 -19.80 8.15
CA LEU A 514 3.38 -18.84 7.08
C LEU A 514 2.76 -19.29 5.75
N ASP A 515 2.23 -18.30 4.99
CA ASP A 515 1.63 -18.54 3.67
C ASP A 515 2.54 -18.00 2.58
N GLU A 516 3.21 -18.87 1.84
CA GLU A 516 4.07 -18.55 0.69
C GLU A 516 5.02 -17.35 0.90
N PRO A 517 5.90 -17.37 1.92
CA PRO A 517 6.74 -16.23 2.24
C PRO A 517 7.80 -15.90 1.17
N SER A 518 8.08 -16.82 0.24
CA SER A 518 9.01 -16.64 -0.90
C SER A 518 8.41 -15.84 -2.06
N ILE A 519 7.13 -15.48 -1.98
CA ILE A 519 6.39 -14.85 -3.09
C ILE A 519 7.03 -13.53 -3.55
N GLY A 520 7.19 -13.35 -4.87
CA GLY A 520 7.78 -12.15 -5.46
C GLY A 520 9.26 -11.94 -5.12
N LEU A 521 9.95 -12.97 -4.62
CA LEU A 521 11.39 -12.93 -4.35
C LEU A 521 12.21 -13.45 -5.53
N HIS A 522 13.29 -12.73 -5.80
CA HIS A 522 14.39 -13.29 -6.58
C HIS A 522 15.10 -14.41 -5.77
N GLN A 523 15.68 -15.41 -6.44
CA GLN A 523 16.33 -16.55 -5.77
C GLN A 523 17.38 -16.12 -4.74
N ARG A 524 18.18 -15.09 -5.04
CA ARG A 524 19.15 -14.50 -4.12
C ARG A 524 18.51 -14.04 -2.79
N ASP A 525 17.34 -13.42 -2.88
CA ASP A 525 16.64 -12.93 -1.69
C ASP A 525 15.90 -14.05 -0.97
N ASN A 526 15.49 -15.09 -1.69
CA ASN A 526 14.91 -16.31 -1.13
C ASN A 526 15.91 -17.07 -0.23
N ASP A 527 17.17 -17.16 -0.63
CA ASP A 527 18.22 -17.77 0.20
C ASP A 527 18.37 -17.05 1.57
N ARG A 528 18.27 -15.72 1.59
CA ARG A 528 18.31 -14.93 2.83
C ARG A 528 17.06 -15.17 3.69
N LEU A 529 15.90 -15.29 3.06
CA LEU A 529 14.65 -15.62 3.75
C LEU A 529 14.76 -16.99 4.43
N ILE A 530 15.20 -18.02 3.70
CA ILE A 530 15.36 -19.38 4.24
C ILE A 530 16.33 -19.38 5.43
N ALA A 531 17.45 -18.64 5.33
CA ALA A 531 18.38 -18.47 6.43
C ALA A 531 17.72 -17.85 7.68
N SER A 532 16.84 -16.87 7.48
CA SER A 532 16.07 -16.22 8.55
C SER A 532 15.05 -17.17 9.19
N LEU A 533 14.35 -17.97 8.39
CA LEU A 533 13.42 -18.99 8.89
C LEU A 533 14.16 -20.07 9.73
N LYS A 534 15.36 -20.49 9.28
CA LYS A 534 16.20 -21.41 10.04
C LYS A 534 16.65 -20.82 11.39
N LYS A 535 16.97 -19.52 11.45
CA LYS A 535 17.26 -18.85 12.73
C LYS A 535 16.06 -18.87 13.67
N MET A 536 14.84 -18.61 13.17
CA MET A 536 13.63 -18.71 13.99
C MET A 536 13.43 -20.12 14.54
N ARG A 537 13.64 -21.15 13.72
CA ARG A 537 13.61 -22.56 14.14
C ARG A 537 14.61 -22.82 15.24
N ASP A 538 15.85 -22.38 15.07
CA ASP A 538 16.96 -22.61 16.00
C ASP A 538 16.74 -21.93 17.37
N LEU A 539 15.84 -20.95 17.48
CA LEU A 539 15.34 -20.40 18.74
C LEU A 539 14.34 -21.32 19.47
N GLY A 540 14.07 -22.53 18.95
CA GLY A 540 13.13 -23.49 19.56
C GLY A 540 11.68 -23.24 19.10
N ASN A 541 11.46 -22.71 17.90
CA ASN A 541 10.14 -22.53 17.33
C ASN A 541 9.82 -23.61 16.30
N THR A 542 8.55 -23.93 16.18
CA THR A 542 8.04 -24.77 15.08
C THR A 542 7.51 -23.89 13.99
N LEU A 543 8.00 -24.07 12.75
CA LEU A 543 7.55 -23.31 11.58
C LEU A 543 6.83 -24.24 10.63
N ILE A 544 5.56 -23.92 10.33
CA ILE A 544 4.78 -24.55 9.27
C ILE A 544 4.65 -23.54 8.14
N VAL A 545 5.21 -23.88 6.99
CA VAL A 545 5.25 -22.98 5.83
C VAL A 545 4.50 -23.63 4.67
N VAL A 546 3.43 -23.01 4.20
CA VAL A 546 2.80 -23.40 2.94
C VAL A 546 3.66 -22.85 1.82
N GLU A 547 4.24 -23.72 0.98
CA GLU A 547 5.22 -23.30 -0.03
C GLU A 547 5.21 -24.16 -1.30
N HIS A 548 5.62 -23.52 -2.40
CA HIS A 548 5.78 -24.12 -3.71
C HIS A 548 7.18 -23.99 -4.28
N ASP A 549 8.02 -23.17 -3.66
CA ASP A 549 9.41 -22.95 -4.08
C ASP A 549 10.27 -24.19 -3.84
N GLU A 550 10.99 -24.61 -4.88
CA GLU A 550 11.81 -25.84 -4.85
C GLU A 550 12.96 -25.75 -3.85
N ASP A 551 13.61 -24.59 -3.75
CA ASP A 551 14.77 -24.41 -2.86
C ASP A 551 14.34 -24.41 -1.39
N THR A 552 13.21 -23.80 -1.07
CA THR A 552 12.60 -23.84 0.26
C THR A 552 12.22 -25.28 0.64
N MET A 553 11.61 -26.04 -0.29
CA MET A 553 11.26 -27.44 -0.06
C MET A 553 12.51 -28.31 0.17
N ARG A 554 13.57 -28.13 -0.62
CA ARG A 554 14.82 -28.89 -0.47
C ARG A 554 15.55 -28.61 0.83
N GLN A 555 15.45 -27.39 1.35
CA GLN A 555 16.11 -26.93 2.57
C GLN A 555 15.27 -27.11 3.84
N ALA A 556 14.01 -27.56 3.72
CA ALA A 556 13.16 -27.89 4.86
C ALA A 556 13.65 -29.12 5.63
N ASP A 557 13.34 -29.18 6.92
CA ASP A 557 13.60 -30.37 7.74
C ASP A 557 12.58 -31.48 7.46
N TRP A 558 11.32 -31.09 7.13
CA TRP A 558 10.20 -31.99 6.91
C TRP A 558 9.27 -31.45 5.84
N LEU A 559 8.75 -32.33 4.99
CA LEU A 559 7.75 -32.01 3.97
C LEU A 559 6.47 -32.79 4.21
N ILE A 560 5.34 -32.13 3.94
CA ILE A 560 4.01 -32.74 3.91
C ILE A 560 3.39 -32.41 2.55
N ASP A 561 3.21 -33.42 1.71
CA ASP A 561 2.60 -33.27 0.39
C ASP A 561 1.12 -33.60 0.45
N VAL A 562 0.27 -32.57 0.20
CA VAL A 562 -1.20 -32.69 0.25
C VAL A 562 -1.74 -32.83 -1.17
N GLY A 563 -2.53 -33.88 -1.42
CA GLY A 563 -3.02 -34.18 -2.76
C GLY A 563 -4.07 -35.30 -2.75
N PRO A 564 -4.05 -36.20 -3.75
CA PRO A 564 -3.23 -36.20 -4.97
C PRO A 564 -3.67 -35.20 -6.04
N GLY A 565 -4.89 -34.63 -5.95
CA GLY A 565 -5.46 -33.65 -6.88
C GLY A 565 -5.88 -32.37 -6.18
N ALA A 566 -6.82 -31.65 -6.79
CA ALA A 566 -7.41 -30.40 -6.27
C ALA A 566 -8.90 -30.58 -5.96
N GLY A 567 -9.44 -29.76 -5.06
CA GLY A 567 -10.84 -29.80 -4.64
C GLY A 567 -11.23 -31.16 -4.06
N GLN A 568 -12.30 -31.78 -4.56
CA GLN A 568 -12.78 -33.10 -4.13
C GLN A 568 -11.76 -34.24 -4.36
N PHE A 569 -10.80 -34.09 -5.27
CA PHE A 569 -9.73 -35.05 -5.52
C PHE A 569 -8.46 -34.76 -4.70
N GLY A 570 -8.47 -33.74 -3.87
CA GLY A 570 -7.43 -33.42 -2.92
C GLY A 570 -7.75 -33.92 -1.51
N GLY A 571 -7.12 -33.28 -0.51
CA GLY A 571 -7.44 -33.47 0.90
C GLY A 571 -6.84 -34.70 1.57
N GLU A 572 -5.89 -35.40 0.92
CA GLU A 572 -5.18 -36.55 1.48
C GLU A 572 -3.70 -36.26 1.68
N ILE A 573 -3.04 -36.89 2.62
CA ILE A 573 -1.58 -36.84 2.76
C ILE A 573 -0.97 -37.86 1.82
N VAL A 574 -0.35 -37.38 0.74
CA VAL A 574 0.27 -38.24 -0.28
C VAL A 574 1.65 -38.71 0.16
N ALA A 575 2.40 -37.84 0.82
CA ALA A 575 3.72 -38.12 1.35
C ALA A 575 4.02 -37.24 2.58
N SER A 576 4.73 -37.76 3.56
CA SER A 576 5.25 -37.04 4.71
C SER A 576 6.63 -37.58 5.06
N GLY A 577 7.60 -36.69 5.29
CA GLY A 577 8.98 -37.09 5.59
C GLY A 577 10.00 -36.00 5.22
N THR A 578 11.28 -36.39 5.28
CA THR A 578 12.35 -35.49 4.80
C THR A 578 12.22 -35.25 3.28
N PRO A 579 12.76 -34.17 2.71
CA PRO A 579 12.72 -33.90 1.26
C PRO A 579 13.20 -35.09 0.43
N LYS A 580 14.25 -35.78 0.88
CA LYS A 580 14.79 -36.97 0.21
C LYS A 580 13.83 -38.20 0.25
N GLN A 581 13.04 -38.32 1.32
CA GLN A 581 12.04 -39.38 1.42
C GLN A 581 10.84 -39.09 0.50
N VAL A 582 10.34 -37.86 0.51
CA VAL A 582 9.22 -37.45 -0.35
C VAL A 582 9.58 -37.57 -1.83
N ALA A 583 10.80 -37.22 -2.23
CA ALA A 583 11.28 -37.36 -3.61
C ALA A 583 11.26 -38.82 -4.13
N ARG A 584 11.21 -39.82 -3.24
CA ARG A 584 11.14 -41.25 -3.60
C ARG A 584 9.70 -41.75 -3.77
N VAL A 585 8.72 -41.00 -3.32
CA VAL A 585 7.30 -41.39 -3.37
C VAL A 585 6.74 -41.22 -4.77
N LYS A 586 6.49 -42.28 -5.48
CA LYS A 586 6.02 -42.27 -6.89
C LYS A 586 4.67 -41.59 -7.09
N LYS A 587 3.77 -41.63 -6.10
CA LYS A 587 2.44 -41.00 -6.15
C LYS A 587 2.50 -39.49 -5.92
N SER A 588 3.55 -38.97 -5.30
CA SER A 588 3.74 -37.55 -5.04
C SER A 588 4.19 -36.85 -6.33
N ILE A 589 3.36 -35.92 -6.81
CA ILE A 589 3.70 -35.04 -7.95
C ILE A 589 4.88 -34.14 -7.56
N THR A 590 4.86 -33.57 -6.36
CA THR A 590 5.96 -32.79 -5.79
C THR A 590 7.25 -33.62 -5.75
N GLY A 591 7.15 -34.88 -5.30
CA GLY A 591 8.30 -35.79 -5.27
C GLY A 591 8.87 -36.11 -6.67
N GLN A 592 8.03 -36.17 -7.70
CA GLN A 592 8.49 -36.37 -9.09
C GLN A 592 9.31 -35.16 -9.58
N TYR A 593 8.89 -33.89 -9.24
CA TYR A 593 9.66 -32.70 -9.57
C TYR A 593 10.95 -32.62 -8.74
N LEU A 594 10.91 -32.85 -7.42
CA LEU A 594 12.09 -32.85 -6.57
C LEU A 594 13.13 -33.91 -6.98
N SER A 595 12.70 -35.02 -7.55
CA SER A 595 13.61 -36.08 -8.04
C SER A 595 14.09 -35.88 -9.48
N GLY A 596 13.66 -34.84 -10.18
CA GLY A 596 13.97 -34.61 -11.59
C GLY A 596 13.31 -35.58 -12.57
N LYS A 597 12.36 -36.43 -12.13
CA LYS A 597 11.60 -37.33 -13.02
C LYS A 597 10.60 -36.57 -13.87
N LYS A 598 10.13 -35.45 -13.40
CA LYS A 598 9.26 -34.52 -14.09
C LYS A 598 9.88 -33.14 -14.03
N GLU A 599 9.91 -32.44 -15.14
CA GLU A 599 10.47 -31.11 -15.28
C GLU A 599 9.74 -30.31 -16.35
N ILE A 600 9.82 -29.00 -16.30
CA ILE A 600 9.38 -28.11 -17.37
C ILE A 600 10.55 -28.03 -18.36
N PRO A 601 10.37 -28.48 -19.64
CA PRO A 601 11.47 -28.53 -20.58
C PRO A 601 11.89 -27.13 -21.07
N VAL A 602 13.18 -26.97 -21.37
CA VAL A 602 13.70 -25.81 -22.07
C VAL A 602 13.27 -25.92 -23.54
N PRO A 603 12.70 -24.87 -24.18
CA PRO A 603 12.35 -24.90 -25.59
C PRO A 603 13.57 -25.16 -26.50
N SER A 604 13.45 -26.07 -27.42
CA SER A 604 14.54 -26.41 -28.36
C SER A 604 14.90 -25.27 -29.32
N GLN A 605 13.96 -24.37 -29.58
CA GLN A 605 14.16 -23.20 -30.43
C GLN A 605 13.41 -22.00 -29.85
N ARG A 606 14.06 -20.82 -29.88
CA ARG A 606 13.45 -19.54 -29.47
C ARG A 606 12.74 -18.91 -30.66
N ARG A 607 11.54 -18.34 -30.47
CA ARG A 607 10.76 -17.65 -31.49
C ARG A 607 11.51 -16.39 -31.95
N LYS A 608 11.56 -16.15 -33.27
CA LYS A 608 12.20 -14.96 -33.84
C LYS A 608 11.34 -13.70 -33.66
N GLY A 609 10.02 -13.86 -33.42
CA GLY A 609 9.06 -12.76 -33.40
C GLY A 609 8.74 -12.23 -34.80
N ASN A 610 8.04 -11.09 -34.86
CA ASN A 610 7.61 -10.49 -36.15
C ASN A 610 8.52 -9.35 -36.63
N GLY A 611 9.68 -9.15 -36.02
CA GLY A 611 10.66 -8.10 -36.41
C GLY A 611 10.27 -6.69 -35.93
N ARG A 612 9.11 -6.50 -35.30
CA ARG A 612 8.66 -5.22 -34.75
C ARG A 612 8.91 -5.19 -33.25
N PHE A 613 8.93 -3.98 -32.68
CA PHE A 613 9.13 -3.79 -31.24
C PHE A 613 8.41 -2.53 -30.74
N ILE A 614 8.15 -2.49 -29.44
CA ILE A 614 7.84 -1.26 -28.70
C ILE A 614 9.13 -0.84 -27.99
N GLU A 615 9.49 0.43 -28.06
CA GLU A 615 10.67 0.96 -27.39
C GLU A 615 10.28 2.05 -26.41
N VAL A 616 10.63 1.87 -25.13
CA VAL A 616 10.56 2.88 -24.09
C VAL A 616 11.91 3.59 -24.06
N ARG A 617 11.92 4.91 -24.19
CA ARG A 617 13.14 5.73 -24.17
C ARG A 617 13.15 6.66 -22.99
N GLY A 618 14.31 6.76 -22.35
CA GLY A 618 14.55 7.70 -21.27
C GLY A 618 13.67 7.48 -20.04
N ALA A 619 13.39 6.25 -19.69
CA ALA A 619 12.62 5.90 -18.51
C ALA A 619 13.38 6.31 -17.24
N SER A 620 12.79 7.22 -16.43
CA SER A 620 13.41 7.84 -15.26
C SER A 620 12.46 7.98 -14.07
N GLU A 621 11.37 7.22 -14.04
CA GLU A 621 10.44 7.19 -12.93
C GLU A 621 11.02 6.39 -11.76
N HIS A 622 10.80 6.85 -10.53
CA HIS A 622 11.29 6.26 -9.28
C HIS A 622 12.82 6.02 -9.33
N ASN A 623 13.24 4.77 -9.30
CA ASN A 623 14.66 4.39 -9.31
C ASN A 623 15.24 4.13 -10.70
N LEU A 624 14.47 4.24 -11.78
CA LEU A 624 14.97 4.01 -13.14
C LEU A 624 15.98 5.08 -13.58
N GLN A 625 17.13 4.65 -14.09
CA GLN A 625 18.27 5.50 -14.41
C GLN A 625 18.32 5.91 -15.90
N ASN A 626 17.26 6.58 -16.39
CA ASN A 626 17.17 7.08 -17.77
C ASN A 626 17.43 5.96 -18.82
N ILE A 627 16.81 4.81 -18.62
CA ILE A 627 17.05 3.61 -19.44
C ILE A 627 16.23 3.60 -20.72
N ASN A 628 16.77 2.91 -21.73
CA ASN A 628 16.09 2.62 -22.99
C ASN A 628 15.87 1.11 -23.10
N VAL A 629 14.63 0.69 -23.38
CA VAL A 629 14.27 -0.74 -23.39
C VAL A 629 13.42 -1.06 -24.61
N LYS A 630 13.78 -2.12 -25.32
CA LYS A 630 13.03 -2.65 -26.48
C LYS A 630 12.28 -3.92 -26.10
N PHE A 631 11.02 -3.96 -26.44
CA PHE A 631 10.13 -5.10 -26.25
C PHE A 631 9.77 -5.70 -27.63
N PRO A 632 10.43 -6.79 -28.04
CA PRO A 632 10.18 -7.40 -29.35
C PRO A 632 8.79 -8.05 -29.42
N LEU A 633 8.02 -7.76 -30.48
CA LEU A 633 6.65 -8.24 -30.63
C LEU A 633 6.58 -9.66 -31.22
N GLY A 634 5.49 -10.38 -30.90
CA GLY A 634 5.28 -11.77 -31.30
C GLY A 634 6.18 -12.75 -30.55
N LYS A 635 6.59 -12.40 -29.31
CA LYS A 635 7.44 -13.23 -28.45
C LYS A 635 6.85 -13.39 -27.05
N PHE A 636 7.34 -14.40 -26.35
CA PHE A 636 7.20 -14.53 -24.90
C PHE A 636 8.36 -13.80 -24.23
N ILE A 637 8.08 -12.68 -23.56
CA ILE A 637 9.07 -11.80 -22.93
C ILE A 637 8.98 -11.96 -21.42
N ALA A 638 10.10 -12.15 -20.72
CA ALA A 638 10.14 -12.05 -19.28
C ALA A 638 11.01 -10.87 -18.83
N VAL A 639 10.45 -10.03 -17.94
CA VAL A 639 11.16 -8.96 -17.26
C VAL A 639 11.57 -9.49 -15.90
N THR A 640 12.88 -9.56 -15.67
CA THR A 640 13.49 -10.21 -14.51
C THR A 640 14.37 -9.24 -13.71
N GLY A 641 14.93 -9.70 -12.62
CA GLY A 641 15.85 -8.95 -11.76
C GLY A 641 15.49 -9.04 -10.28
N VAL A 642 16.40 -8.57 -9.44
CA VAL A 642 16.23 -8.60 -7.98
C VAL A 642 15.00 -7.79 -7.51
N SER A 643 14.56 -8.05 -6.28
CA SER A 643 13.44 -7.29 -5.69
C SER A 643 13.77 -5.80 -5.61
N GLY A 644 12.83 -4.93 -6.00
CA GLY A 644 13.05 -3.48 -6.01
C GLY A 644 13.93 -2.94 -7.16
N SER A 645 14.33 -3.75 -8.16
CA SER A 645 15.18 -3.29 -9.28
C SER A 645 14.48 -2.37 -10.29
N GLY A 646 13.16 -2.14 -10.18
CA GLY A 646 12.41 -1.24 -11.05
C GLY A 646 11.54 -1.92 -12.11
N LYS A 647 11.37 -3.26 -12.06
CA LYS A 647 10.54 -4.03 -13.02
C LYS A 647 9.12 -3.49 -13.17
N SER A 648 8.40 -3.40 -12.04
CA SER A 648 7.01 -2.91 -12.04
C SER A 648 6.92 -1.43 -12.40
N THR A 649 7.94 -0.63 -12.10
CA THR A 649 8.02 0.77 -12.54
C THR A 649 8.13 0.86 -14.07
N LEU A 650 9.02 0.07 -14.69
CA LEU A 650 9.18 0.05 -16.14
C LEU A 650 7.91 -0.44 -16.84
N VAL A 651 7.36 -1.58 -16.37
CA VAL A 651 6.23 -2.25 -17.05
C VAL A 651 4.90 -1.62 -16.67
N ASN A 652 4.57 -1.51 -15.38
CA ASN A 652 3.23 -1.09 -14.93
C ASN A 652 3.08 0.42 -14.91
N SER A 653 4.12 1.18 -14.45
CA SER A 653 4.01 2.63 -14.32
C SER A 653 4.27 3.37 -15.63
N ILE A 654 5.12 2.85 -16.52
CA ILE A 654 5.46 3.52 -17.79
C ILE A 654 4.84 2.81 -18.99
N LEU A 655 5.30 1.60 -19.33
CA LEU A 655 4.91 0.91 -20.58
C LEU A 655 3.39 0.71 -20.67
N LYS A 656 2.80 0.09 -19.67
CA LYS A 656 1.36 -0.20 -19.62
C LYS A 656 0.52 1.06 -19.74
N LYS A 657 0.84 2.09 -18.94
CA LYS A 657 0.09 3.35 -18.94
C LYS A 657 0.25 4.11 -20.26
N ALA A 658 1.45 4.14 -20.85
CA ALA A 658 1.67 4.78 -22.14
C ALA A 658 0.89 4.09 -23.27
N ILE A 659 0.87 2.75 -23.29
CA ILE A 659 0.08 1.98 -24.26
C ILE A 659 -1.43 2.26 -24.05
N ALA A 660 -1.90 2.19 -22.79
CA ALA A 660 -3.30 2.41 -22.46
C ALA A 660 -3.76 3.83 -22.81
N GLN A 661 -2.94 4.83 -22.56
CA GLN A 661 -3.23 6.23 -22.92
C GLN A 661 -3.40 6.39 -24.44
N LYS A 662 -2.51 5.78 -25.25
CA LYS A 662 -2.59 5.87 -26.70
C LYS A 662 -3.78 5.10 -27.29
N LEU A 663 -4.10 3.91 -26.74
CA LEU A 663 -5.19 3.06 -27.27
C LEU A 663 -6.58 3.45 -26.75
N ASN A 664 -6.71 3.86 -25.48
CA ASN A 664 -8.00 4.01 -24.78
C ASN A 664 -8.34 5.44 -24.39
N ARG A 665 -7.47 6.44 -24.59
CA ARG A 665 -7.63 7.89 -24.33
C ARG A 665 -8.04 8.32 -22.91
N ASN A 666 -8.30 7.41 -21.98
CA ASN A 666 -8.79 7.66 -20.62
C ASN A 666 -7.98 6.95 -19.54
N SER A 667 -6.66 6.87 -19.68
CA SER A 667 -5.81 6.19 -18.71
C SER A 667 -4.98 7.17 -17.88
N GLU A 668 -4.53 6.69 -16.74
CA GLU A 668 -3.60 7.39 -15.86
C GLU A 668 -2.34 7.82 -16.62
N LYS A 669 -1.76 8.95 -16.22
CA LYS A 669 -0.53 9.47 -16.81
C LYS A 669 0.64 8.48 -16.60
N PRO A 670 1.41 8.15 -17.66
CA PRO A 670 2.59 7.31 -17.52
C PRO A 670 3.67 8.01 -16.70
N GLY A 671 4.49 7.21 -15.99
CA GLY A 671 5.65 7.71 -15.24
C GLY A 671 6.67 8.43 -16.13
N LYS A 672 7.63 9.10 -15.52
CA LYS A 672 8.61 9.93 -16.22
C LYS A 672 9.42 9.16 -17.25
N HIS A 673 9.31 9.55 -18.51
CA HIS A 673 10.03 8.99 -19.67
C HIS A 673 10.11 10.02 -20.80
N LYS A 674 10.94 9.80 -21.80
CA LYS A 674 11.03 10.68 -22.97
C LYS A 674 9.99 10.35 -24.04
N SER A 675 9.92 9.09 -24.45
CA SER A 675 8.95 8.64 -25.47
C SER A 675 8.71 7.13 -25.38
N VAL A 676 7.56 6.68 -25.91
CA VAL A 676 7.29 5.27 -26.18
C VAL A 676 6.90 5.13 -27.63
N GLU A 677 7.72 4.41 -28.40
CA GLU A 677 7.58 4.24 -29.83
C GLU A 677 7.10 2.84 -30.19
N GLY A 678 6.45 2.69 -31.33
CA GLY A 678 6.00 1.38 -31.84
C GLY A 678 4.65 0.88 -31.31
N ILE A 679 3.90 1.67 -30.55
CA ILE A 679 2.57 1.29 -30.04
C ILE A 679 1.57 1.02 -31.18
N ASP A 680 1.71 1.68 -32.33
CA ASP A 680 0.85 1.48 -33.52
C ASP A 680 0.92 0.05 -34.10
N ASN A 681 1.90 -0.74 -33.65
CA ASN A 681 2.03 -2.15 -34.04
C ASN A 681 1.08 -3.09 -33.29
N ILE A 682 0.39 -2.61 -32.26
CA ILE A 682 -0.56 -3.37 -31.45
C ILE A 682 -1.97 -2.77 -31.53
N GLU A 683 -2.98 -3.61 -31.38
CA GLU A 683 -4.40 -3.20 -31.43
C GLU A 683 -5.07 -3.22 -30.05
N ARG A 684 -4.58 -4.08 -29.16
CA ARG A 684 -5.19 -4.27 -27.83
C ARG A 684 -4.12 -4.46 -26.75
N LEU A 685 -4.33 -3.80 -25.63
CA LEU A 685 -3.61 -4.08 -24.38
C LEU A 685 -4.52 -4.91 -23.47
N ILE A 686 -4.00 -5.99 -22.94
CA ILE A 686 -4.69 -6.88 -22.00
C ILE A 686 -3.82 -6.99 -20.76
N ASP A 687 -4.31 -6.39 -19.68
CA ASP A 687 -3.64 -6.40 -18.38
C ASP A 687 -4.27 -7.48 -17.49
N ILE A 688 -3.45 -8.38 -16.99
CA ILE A 688 -3.85 -9.52 -16.15
C ILE A 688 -3.10 -9.44 -14.83
N ASP A 689 -3.66 -8.69 -13.90
CA ASP A 689 -3.16 -8.51 -12.55
C ASP A 689 -3.85 -9.43 -11.52
N GLN A 690 -3.37 -9.43 -10.30
CA GLN A 690 -3.89 -10.23 -9.18
C GLN A 690 -5.12 -9.60 -8.48
N SER A 691 -5.65 -8.49 -8.99
CA SER A 691 -6.84 -7.85 -8.40
C SER A 691 -8.07 -8.76 -8.51
N PRO A 692 -8.99 -8.72 -7.54
CA PRO A 692 -10.20 -9.54 -7.57
C PRO A 692 -11.01 -9.33 -8.85
N ILE A 693 -11.65 -10.39 -9.36
CA ILE A 693 -12.56 -10.33 -10.53
C ILE A 693 -13.88 -9.62 -10.24
N GLY A 694 -14.10 -9.20 -9.01
CA GLY A 694 -15.25 -8.41 -8.59
C GLY A 694 -15.16 -8.06 -7.11
N ARG A 695 -15.83 -6.97 -6.72
CA ARG A 695 -15.80 -6.42 -5.36
C ARG A 695 -16.98 -6.85 -4.49
N THR A 696 -17.95 -7.54 -5.07
CA THR A 696 -19.18 -7.95 -4.38
C THR A 696 -19.35 -9.47 -4.43
N PRO A 697 -20.07 -10.07 -3.49
CA PRO A 697 -20.38 -11.51 -3.49
C PRO A 697 -21.16 -11.98 -4.73
N ARG A 698 -21.76 -11.05 -5.49
CA ARG A 698 -22.49 -11.33 -6.74
C ARG A 698 -21.59 -11.65 -7.92
N SER A 699 -20.35 -11.13 -7.88
CA SER A 699 -19.35 -11.51 -8.88
C SER A 699 -18.85 -12.92 -8.59
N ASN A 700 -18.83 -13.77 -9.62
CA ASN A 700 -18.36 -15.15 -9.53
C ASN A 700 -17.76 -15.60 -10.87
N PRO A 701 -17.10 -16.76 -10.94
CA PRO A 701 -16.51 -17.31 -12.17
C PRO A 701 -17.46 -17.34 -13.35
N ALA A 702 -18.70 -17.76 -13.12
CA ALA A 702 -19.69 -17.89 -14.20
C ALA A 702 -20.12 -16.53 -14.78
N THR A 703 -20.28 -15.50 -13.92
CA THR A 703 -20.64 -14.16 -14.40
C THR A 703 -19.46 -13.45 -15.08
N TYR A 704 -18.27 -13.59 -14.54
CA TYR A 704 -17.06 -12.94 -15.05
C TYR A 704 -16.68 -13.43 -16.47
N THR A 705 -16.74 -14.74 -16.70
CA THR A 705 -16.45 -15.36 -18.01
C THR A 705 -17.61 -15.26 -18.99
N GLY A 706 -18.75 -14.74 -18.54
CA GLY A 706 -19.96 -14.62 -19.37
C GLY A 706 -20.62 -15.96 -19.71
N VAL A 707 -20.24 -17.05 -19.06
CA VAL A 707 -20.90 -18.35 -19.26
C VAL A 707 -22.28 -18.38 -18.63
N PHE A 708 -22.47 -17.61 -17.55
CA PHE A 708 -23.76 -17.53 -16.87
C PHE A 708 -24.89 -16.97 -17.75
N ASP A 709 -24.56 -16.08 -18.67
CA ASP A 709 -25.53 -15.56 -19.64
C ASP A 709 -26.08 -16.65 -20.55
N ASP A 710 -25.23 -17.58 -20.99
CA ASP A 710 -25.61 -18.71 -21.83
C ASP A 710 -26.37 -19.76 -21.03
N ILE A 711 -26.02 -19.97 -19.77
CA ILE A 711 -26.76 -20.86 -18.85
C ILE A 711 -28.16 -20.32 -18.59
N ARG A 712 -28.34 -19.03 -18.33
CA ARG A 712 -29.66 -18.40 -18.17
C ARG A 712 -30.53 -18.50 -19.42
N ASP A 713 -29.94 -18.33 -20.60
CA ASP A 713 -30.61 -18.54 -21.87
C ASP A 713 -31.08 -19.98 -22.06
N LEU A 714 -30.30 -20.95 -21.61
CA LEU A 714 -30.65 -22.35 -21.66
C LEU A 714 -31.85 -22.66 -20.74
N PHE A 715 -31.79 -22.18 -19.48
CA PHE A 715 -32.89 -22.36 -18.51
C PHE A 715 -34.19 -21.72 -19.00
N ALA A 716 -34.13 -20.53 -19.62
CA ALA A 716 -35.30 -19.88 -20.20
C ALA A 716 -35.94 -20.68 -21.37
N LYS A 717 -35.19 -21.59 -21.99
CA LYS A 717 -35.65 -22.44 -23.09
C LYS A 717 -36.23 -23.79 -22.65
N THR A 718 -36.14 -24.13 -21.38
CA THR A 718 -36.74 -25.37 -20.83
C THR A 718 -38.26 -25.32 -20.93
N ASN A 719 -38.90 -26.48 -20.99
CA ASN A 719 -40.35 -26.56 -21.09
C ASN A 719 -41.05 -25.96 -19.86
N GLU A 720 -40.52 -26.19 -18.66
CA GLU A 720 -41.04 -25.65 -17.41
C GLU A 720 -41.00 -24.12 -17.38
N ALA A 721 -39.88 -23.51 -17.80
CA ALA A 721 -39.74 -22.05 -17.91
C ALA A 721 -40.72 -21.44 -18.91
N LYS A 722 -40.92 -22.11 -20.09
CA LYS A 722 -41.87 -21.65 -21.12
C LYS A 722 -43.32 -21.70 -20.65
N ILE A 723 -43.73 -22.78 -19.98
CA ILE A 723 -45.08 -22.94 -19.41
C ILE A 723 -45.37 -21.83 -18.40
N ARG A 724 -44.37 -21.44 -17.58
CA ARG A 724 -44.49 -20.38 -16.57
C ARG A 724 -44.27 -18.98 -17.14
N GLY A 725 -43.96 -18.83 -18.43
CA GLY A 725 -43.62 -17.56 -19.06
C GLY A 725 -42.32 -16.89 -18.56
N TYR A 726 -41.41 -17.70 -18.02
CA TYR A 726 -40.14 -17.21 -17.45
C TYR A 726 -39.16 -16.88 -18.56
N LYS A 727 -38.68 -15.64 -18.55
CA LYS A 727 -37.64 -15.12 -19.46
C LYS A 727 -36.26 -15.22 -18.80
N LYS A 728 -35.17 -15.00 -19.56
CA LYS A 728 -33.77 -14.98 -19.13
C LYS A 728 -33.54 -14.17 -17.83
N GLY A 729 -34.26 -13.04 -17.64
CA GLY A 729 -34.18 -12.22 -16.45
C GLY A 729 -34.56 -12.92 -15.15
N ARG A 730 -35.49 -13.88 -15.20
CA ARG A 730 -35.94 -14.66 -14.04
C ARG A 730 -34.81 -15.45 -13.39
N PHE A 731 -33.88 -15.93 -14.18
CA PHE A 731 -32.72 -16.72 -13.75
C PHE A 731 -31.50 -15.87 -13.37
N SER A 732 -31.68 -14.55 -13.19
CA SER A 732 -30.63 -13.65 -12.72
C SER A 732 -30.82 -13.31 -11.24
N PHE A 733 -29.79 -13.55 -10.44
CA PHE A 733 -29.79 -13.11 -9.03
C PHE A 733 -29.56 -11.61 -8.86
N ASN A 734 -29.25 -10.86 -9.94
CA ASN A 734 -29.09 -9.40 -9.92
C ASN A 734 -30.40 -8.63 -10.17
N VAL A 735 -31.44 -9.27 -10.71
CA VAL A 735 -32.68 -8.65 -11.15
C VAL A 735 -33.85 -9.11 -10.27
N LYS A 736 -34.73 -8.21 -9.92
CA LYS A 736 -35.96 -8.52 -9.19
C LYS A 736 -36.83 -9.54 -9.96
N GLY A 737 -37.52 -10.37 -9.22
CA GLY A 737 -38.50 -11.35 -9.75
C GLY A 737 -38.07 -12.80 -9.58
N GLY A 738 -36.78 -13.14 -9.74
CA GLY A 738 -36.28 -14.50 -9.56
C GLY A 738 -35.31 -14.65 -8.40
N ARG A 739 -34.74 -13.58 -7.91
CA ARG A 739 -33.80 -13.58 -6.78
C ARG A 739 -34.52 -13.64 -5.42
N CYS A 740 -33.81 -14.07 -4.43
CA CYS A 740 -34.20 -13.89 -3.04
C CYS A 740 -34.17 -12.39 -2.67
N GLU A 741 -35.30 -11.82 -2.28
CA GLU A 741 -35.38 -10.40 -1.94
C GLU A 741 -34.82 -10.10 -0.54
N ALA A 742 -34.77 -11.08 0.40
CA ALA A 742 -34.18 -10.89 1.72
C ALA A 742 -32.68 -10.54 1.66
N CYS A 743 -31.90 -11.27 0.84
CA CYS A 743 -30.49 -10.97 0.61
C CYS A 743 -30.23 -10.22 -0.70
N SER A 744 -31.27 -9.82 -1.42
CA SER A 744 -31.17 -9.16 -2.73
C SER A 744 -30.35 -9.95 -3.76
N GLY A 745 -30.27 -11.29 -3.63
CA GLY A 745 -29.51 -12.18 -4.51
C GLY A 745 -28.05 -12.39 -4.12
N ASP A 746 -27.57 -11.87 -2.98
CA ASP A 746 -26.22 -12.09 -2.51
C ASP A 746 -25.97 -13.50 -1.98
N GLY A 747 -27.05 -14.17 -1.47
CA GLY A 747 -26.98 -15.46 -0.81
C GLY A 747 -26.47 -15.39 0.61
N ILE A 748 -25.83 -14.28 0.97
CA ILE A 748 -25.27 -14.00 2.31
C ILE A 748 -25.74 -12.64 2.79
N ILE A 749 -25.74 -12.44 4.10
CA ILE A 749 -26.04 -11.18 4.77
C ILE A 749 -24.75 -10.69 5.41
N LYS A 750 -24.35 -9.46 5.09
CA LYS A 750 -23.24 -8.79 5.72
C LYS A 750 -23.69 -8.17 7.02
N ILE A 751 -23.05 -8.54 8.13
CA ILE A 751 -23.22 -7.92 9.44
C ILE A 751 -22.02 -7.00 9.66
N GLU A 752 -22.26 -5.69 9.64
CA GLU A 752 -21.21 -4.70 9.86
C GLU A 752 -20.87 -4.62 11.35
N MET A 753 -19.60 -4.87 11.64
CA MET A 753 -19.05 -4.82 12.99
C MET A 753 -18.13 -3.61 13.11
N HIS A 754 -18.58 -2.52 13.76
CA HIS A 754 -17.88 -1.24 13.80
C HIS A 754 -16.41 -1.28 14.25
N PHE A 755 -15.98 -2.26 15.02
CA PHE A 755 -14.61 -2.41 15.55
C PHE A 755 -13.94 -3.75 15.20
N LEU A 756 -14.66 -4.65 14.51
CA LEU A 756 -14.19 -5.96 14.10
C LEU A 756 -14.38 -6.13 12.59
N PRO A 757 -13.71 -7.09 11.95
CA PRO A 757 -14.01 -7.44 10.56
C PRO A 757 -15.49 -7.80 10.37
N ASP A 758 -16.08 -7.36 9.27
CA ASP A 758 -17.44 -7.68 8.91
C ASP A 758 -17.67 -9.19 8.85
N VAL A 759 -18.79 -9.66 9.40
CA VAL A 759 -19.17 -11.07 9.38
C VAL A 759 -20.19 -11.32 8.27
N TYR A 760 -19.97 -12.38 7.51
CA TYR A 760 -20.86 -12.81 6.44
C TYR A 760 -21.54 -14.11 6.85
N VAL A 761 -22.88 -14.10 6.96
CA VAL A 761 -23.68 -15.27 7.30
C VAL A 761 -24.58 -15.68 6.13
N PRO A 762 -24.83 -16.98 5.91
CA PRO A 762 -25.81 -17.42 4.92
C PRO A 762 -27.19 -16.79 5.17
N CYS A 763 -27.87 -16.40 4.10
CA CYS A 763 -29.22 -15.85 4.21
C CYS A 763 -30.18 -16.91 4.74
N GLU A 764 -30.88 -16.62 5.82
CA GLU A 764 -31.85 -17.52 6.47
C GLU A 764 -33.04 -17.90 5.59
N VAL A 765 -33.39 -17.06 4.59
CA VAL A 765 -34.55 -17.28 3.70
C VAL A 765 -34.19 -18.19 2.52
N CYS A 766 -33.06 -17.97 1.89
CA CYS A 766 -32.65 -18.75 0.71
C CYS A 766 -31.54 -19.78 1.01
N HIS A 767 -31.03 -19.83 2.24
CA HIS A 767 -29.98 -20.74 2.66
C HIS A 767 -28.76 -20.75 1.70
N GLY A 768 -28.41 -19.57 1.17
CA GLY A 768 -27.27 -19.40 0.25
C GLY A 768 -27.59 -19.57 -1.23
N THR A 769 -28.76 -20.08 -1.62
CA THR A 769 -29.12 -20.38 -3.03
C THR A 769 -29.31 -19.14 -3.91
N ARG A 770 -29.48 -17.95 -3.35
CA ARG A 770 -29.63 -16.65 -4.02
C ARG A 770 -30.98 -16.43 -4.72
N TYR A 771 -31.79 -17.47 -4.90
CA TYR A 771 -33.07 -17.44 -5.64
C TYR A 771 -34.28 -17.67 -4.74
N ASN A 772 -35.45 -17.29 -5.21
CA ASN A 772 -36.71 -17.65 -4.60
C ASN A 772 -37.08 -19.10 -4.98
N SER A 773 -37.96 -19.72 -4.21
CA SER A 773 -38.40 -21.10 -4.39
C SER A 773 -38.99 -21.37 -5.77
N GLU A 774 -39.77 -20.45 -6.31
CA GLU A 774 -40.42 -20.62 -7.64
C GLU A 774 -39.42 -20.73 -8.77
N THR A 775 -38.29 -19.99 -8.71
CA THR A 775 -37.23 -20.06 -9.71
C THR A 775 -36.47 -21.37 -9.62
N LEU A 776 -36.30 -21.91 -8.38
CA LEU A 776 -35.62 -23.19 -8.15
C LEU A 776 -36.41 -24.39 -8.61
N GLU A 777 -37.71 -24.27 -8.86
CA GLU A 777 -38.54 -25.36 -9.40
C GLU A 777 -38.26 -25.65 -10.90
N VAL A 778 -37.52 -24.76 -11.59
CA VAL A 778 -37.15 -24.98 -12.99
C VAL A 778 -35.86 -25.78 -13.09
N HIS A 779 -35.89 -26.92 -13.80
CA HIS A 779 -34.78 -27.84 -13.92
C HIS A 779 -34.28 -27.98 -15.36
N TYR A 780 -32.99 -28.20 -15.50
CA TYR A 780 -32.31 -28.67 -16.69
C TYR A 780 -31.49 -29.90 -16.33
N LYS A 781 -31.77 -31.06 -16.92
CA LYS A 781 -31.18 -32.37 -16.55
C LYS A 781 -31.20 -32.60 -15.03
N GLU A 782 -32.38 -32.45 -14.44
CA GLU A 782 -32.66 -32.67 -12.99
C GLU A 782 -31.93 -31.71 -12.03
N LYS A 783 -31.22 -30.67 -12.54
CA LYS A 783 -30.53 -29.64 -11.76
C LYS A 783 -31.22 -28.28 -11.91
N ASN A 784 -31.47 -27.60 -10.80
CA ASN A 784 -31.91 -26.21 -10.80
C ASN A 784 -30.73 -25.23 -10.97
N ILE A 785 -31.04 -23.94 -11.13
CA ILE A 785 -30.02 -22.91 -11.41
C ILE A 785 -29.02 -22.73 -10.24
N ALA A 786 -29.42 -22.91 -8.99
CA ALA A 786 -28.54 -22.83 -7.84
C ALA A 786 -27.60 -24.04 -7.77
N GLU A 787 -28.11 -25.25 -7.96
CA GLU A 787 -27.30 -26.47 -8.03
C GLU A 787 -26.27 -26.42 -9.17
N VAL A 788 -26.61 -25.75 -10.28
CA VAL A 788 -25.65 -25.52 -11.36
C VAL A 788 -24.56 -24.56 -10.94
N LEU A 789 -24.86 -23.51 -10.17
CA LEU A 789 -23.84 -22.59 -9.65
C LEU A 789 -22.93 -23.27 -8.61
N ASP A 790 -23.43 -24.26 -7.89
CA ASP A 790 -22.66 -25.04 -6.91
C ASP A 790 -21.76 -26.12 -7.55
N MET A 791 -21.95 -26.42 -8.86
CA MET A 791 -21.08 -27.34 -9.58
C MET A 791 -19.65 -26.81 -9.67
N THR A 792 -18.67 -27.72 -9.53
CA THR A 792 -17.30 -27.42 -9.95
C THR A 792 -17.23 -27.22 -11.45
N VAL A 793 -16.20 -26.48 -11.92
CA VAL A 793 -15.96 -26.32 -13.37
C VAL A 793 -15.76 -27.67 -14.05
N ASN A 794 -15.09 -28.64 -13.38
CA ASN A 794 -14.92 -30.00 -13.91
C ASN A 794 -16.26 -30.68 -14.18
N ASP A 795 -17.14 -30.69 -13.19
CA ASP A 795 -18.48 -31.30 -13.30
C ASP A 795 -19.33 -30.57 -14.34
N ALA A 796 -19.23 -29.24 -14.38
CA ALA A 796 -19.98 -28.42 -15.31
C ALA A 796 -19.54 -28.62 -16.77
N VAL A 797 -18.26 -28.88 -17.06
CA VAL A 797 -17.77 -29.22 -18.40
C VAL A 797 -18.46 -30.49 -18.91
N ASP A 798 -18.54 -31.53 -18.07
CA ASP A 798 -19.17 -32.79 -18.43
C ASP A 798 -20.70 -32.64 -18.54
N PHE A 799 -21.32 -31.89 -17.63
CA PHE A 799 -22.78 -31.66 -17.60
C PHE A 799 -23.27 -30.91 -18.84
N PHE A 800 -22.51 -29.88 -19.27
CA PHE A 800 -22.83 -29.04 -20.43
C PHE A 800 -22.13 -29.48 -21.73
N ALA A 801 -21.51 -30.64 -21.77
CA ALA A 801 -20.86 -31.18 -23.00
C ALA A 801 -21.74 -31.12 -24.24
N PRO A 802 -23.09 -31.39 -24.19
CA PRO A 802 -23.96 -31.24 -25.34
C PRO A 802 -24.21 -29.82 -25.84
N ILE A 803 -23.79 -28.80 -25.08
CA ILE A 803 -24.01 -27.38 -25.39
C ILE A 803 -22.66 -26.71 -25.70
N PRO A 804 -22.19 -26.72 -26.96
CA PRO A 804 -20.83 -26.31 -27.33
C PRO A 804 -20.47 -24.90 -26.91
N LYS A 805 -21.45 -23.97 -26.88
CA LYS A 805 -21.23 -22.57 -26.47
C LYS A 805 -20.86 -22.44 -25.00
N ILE A 806 -21.51 -23.25 -24.13
CA ILE A 806 -21.22 -23.28 -22.67
C ILE A 806 -19.95 -24.08 -22.42
N ALA A 807 -19.88 -25.31 -23.02
CA ALA A 807 -18.76 -26.22 -22.81
C ALA A 807 -17.40 -25.61 -23.15
N ARG A 808 -17.32 -24.84 -24.26
CA ARG A 808 -16.08 -24.16 -24.68
C ARG A 808 -15.59 -23.16 -23.65
N LYS A 809 -16.48 -22.32 -23.08
CA LYS A 809 -16.12 -21.34 -22.05
C LYS A 809 -15.68 -22.03 -20.76
N LEU A 810 -16.36 -23.07 -20.34
CA LEU A 810 -15.99 -23.86 -19.17
C LEU A 810 -14.65 -24.56 -19.36
N GLN A 811 -14.38 -25.08 -20.56
CA GLN A 811 -13.12 -25.72 -20.89
C GLN A 811 -11.93 -24.74 -20.74
N THR A 812 -12.08 -23.46 -21.12
CA THR A 812 -11.01 -22.48 -20.92
C THR A 812 -10.68 -22.25 -19.45
N ILE A 813 -11.68 -22.32 -18.54
CA ILE A 813 -11.45 -22.23 -17.09
C ILE A 813 -10.71 -23.48 -16.59
N LYS A 814 -11.07 -24.65 -17.10
CA LYS A 814 -10.39 -25.91 -16.78
C LYS A 814 -8.93 -25.93 -17.29
N ASP A 815 -8.68 -25.41 -18.48
CA ASP A 815 -7.35 -25.37 -19.12
C ASP A 815 -6.35 -24.51 -18.31
N VAL A 816 -6.80 -23.46 -17.64
CA VAL A 816 -5.96 -22.65 -16.73
C VAL A 816 -5.80 -23.27 -15.33
N GLY A 817 -6.26 -24.50 -15.11
CA GLY A 817 -6.09 -25.22 -13.84
C GLY A 817 -7.12 -24.87 -12.76
N LEU A 818 -8.25 -24.22 -13.10
CA LEU A 818 -9.31 -23.85 -12.16
C LEU A 818 -10.53 -24.81 -12.20
N GLY A 819 -10.31 -26.06 -12.57
CA GLY A 819 -11.37 -27.08 -12.66
C GLY A 819 -12.07 -27.37 -11.32
N TYR A 820 -11.42 -27.15 -10.21
CA TYR A 820 -11.94 -27.39 -8.86
C TYR A 820 -12.83 -26.26 -8.31
N VAL A 821 -12.76 -25.05 -8.90
CA VAL A 821 -13.53 -23.89 -8.46
C VAL A 821 -15.01 -24.09 -8.82
N THR A 822 -15.94 -23.68 -7.93
CA THR A 822 -17.37 -23.73 -8.24
C THR A 822 -17.79 -22.53 -9.08
N LEU A 823 -18.80 -22.71 -9.94
CA LEU A 823 -19.27 -21.66 -10.86
C LEU A 823 -19.80 -20.42 -10.13
N GLY A 824 -20.44 -20.62 -8.98
CA GLY A 824 -21.06 -19.59 -8.15
C GLY A 824 -20.18 -19.07 -7.03
N GLN A 825 -18.91 -19.52 -6.91
CA GLN A 825 -17.99 -19.08 -5.85
C GLN A 825 -17.84 -17.56 -5.84
N PRO A 826 -18.06 -16.88 -4.71
CA PRO A 826 -17.89 -15.43 -4.64
C PRO A 826 -16.47 -15.00 -5.05
N ALA A 827 -16.36 -13.95 -5.87
CA ALA A 827 -15.07 -13.41 -6.31
C ALA A 827 -14.15 -13.00 -5.16
N THR A 828 -14.73 -12.64 -4.02
CA THR A 828 -14.02 -12.22 -2.80
C THR A 828 -13.33 -13.37 -2.06
N THR A 829 -13.68 -14.62 -2.38
CA THR A 829 -13.09 -15.83 -1.78
C THR A 829 -12.00 -16.44 -2.65
N LEU A 830 -11.80 -15.94 -3.87
CA LEU A 830 -10.73 -16.38 -4.75
C LEU A 830 -9.39 -15.77 -4.29
N SER A 831 -8.33 -16.56 -4.32
CA SER A 831 -6.97 -16.06 -4.15
C SER A 831 -6.57 -15.15 -5.33
N GLY A 832 -5.53 -14.32 -5.14
CA GLY A 832 -5.03 -13.44 -6.19
C GLY A 832 -4.63 -14.21 -7.47
N GLY A 833 -3.95 -15.35 -7.31
CA GLY A 833 -3.58 -16.23 -8.41
C GLY A 833 -4.78 -16.89 -9.13
N GLU A 834 -5.82 -17.27 -8.39
CA GLU A 834 -7.07 -17.78 -8.98
C GLU A 834 -7.81 -16.69 -9.76
N ALA A 835 -7.90 -15.48 -9.20
CA ALA A 835 -8.48 -14.32 -9.88
C ALA A 835 -7.74 -14.00 -11.20
N GLN A 836 -6.42 -14.02 -11.18
CA GLN A 836 -5.57 -13.79 -12.34
C GLN A 836 -5.78 -14.85 -13.42
N ARG A 837 -5.79 -16.13 -13.04
CA ARG A 837 -6.07 -17.25 -13.97
C ARG A 837 -7.50 -17.18 -14.53
N MET A 838 -8.47 -16.72 -13.75
CA MET A 838 -9.84 -16.49 -14.22
C MET A 838 -9.91 -15.39 -15.29
N LYS A 839 -9.14 -14.28 -15.11
CA LYS A 839 -8.99 -13.25 -16.15
C LYS A 839 -8.38 -13.84 -17.44
N LEU A 840 -7.35 -14.66 -17.29
CA LEU A 840 -6.71 -15.34 -18.42
C LEU A 840 -7.70 -16.25 -19.16
N ALA A 841 -8.49 -17.06 -18.45
CA ALA A 841 -9.53 -17.90 -19.01
C ALA A 841 -10.56 -17.12 -19.82
N SER A 842 -10.93 -15.91 -19.35
CA SER A 842 -11.87 -15.06 -20.04
C SER A 842 -11.33 -14.51 -21.37
N GLU A 843 -10.02 -14.41 -21.54
CA GLU A 843 -9.40 -13.99 -22.81
C GLU A 843 -9.24 -15.16 -23.80
N LEU A 844 -9.05 -16.38 -23.31
CA LEU A 844 -8.85 -17.58 -24.17
C LEU A 844 -10.00 -17.90 -25.13
N HIS A 845 -11.24 -17.53 -24.77
CA HIS A 845 -12.39 -17.81 -25.65
C HIS A 845 -12.64 -16.68 -26.67
N LYS A 846 -11.98 -15.53 -26.55
CA LYS A 846 -12.11 -14.41 -27.47
C LYS A 846 -11.28 -14.67 -28.75
N ARG A 847 -11.75 -14.13 -29.87
CA ARG A 847 -11.02 -14.27 -31.14
C ARG A 847 -9.72 -13.43 -31.08
N SER A 848 -8.60 -14.10 -31.32
CA SER A 848 -7.29 -13.44 -31.41
C SER A 848 -7.15 -12.71 -32.76
N THR A 849 -6.55 -11.52 -32.72
CA THR A 849 -6.15 -10.75 -33.92
C THR A 849 -4.67 -10.95 -34.27
N GLY A 850 -3.90 -11.58 -33.39
CA GLY A 850 -2.45 -11.72 -33.53
C GLY A 850 -1.67 -10.41 -33.25
N LYS A 851 -2.34 -9.36 -32.75
CA LYS A 851 -1.76 -8.04 -32.42
C LYS A 851 -2.09 -7.57 -31.01
N SER A 852 -2.45 -8.49 -30.12
CA SER A 852 -2.69 -8.19 -28.73
C SER A 852 -1.38 -8.20 -27.93
N PHE A 853 -1.25 -7.28 -26.98
CA PHE A 853 -0.14 -7.23 -26.03
C PHE A 853 -0.66 -7.57 -24.64
N TYR A 854 -0.23 -8.70 -24.10
CA TYR A 854 -0.61 -9.19 -22.78
C TYR A 854 0.48 -8.82 -21.78
N ILE A 855 0.08 -8.26 -20.64
CA ILE A 855 0.96 -8.00 -19.49
C ILE A 855 0.45 -8.84 -18.32
N LEU A 856 1.34 -9.65 -17.74
CA LEU A 856 1.05 -10.45 -16.54
C LEU A 856 2.09 -10.12 -15.47
N ASP A 857 1.63 -9.82 -14.27
CA ASP A 857 2.48 -9.53 -13.12
C ASP A 857 2.51 -10.76 -12.20
N GLU A 858 3.67 -11.39 -12.08
CA GLU A 858 3.94 -12.60 -11.26
C GLU A 858 2.85 -13.69 -11.40
N PRO A 859 2.58 -14.20 -12.62
CA PRO A 859 1.46 -15.12 -12.85
C PRO A 859 1.64 -16.49 -12.21
N THR A 860 2.81 -16.82 -11.66
CA THR A 860 3.10 -18.09 -10.98
C THR A 860 2.85 -18.07 -9.47
N THR A 861 2.42 -16.94 -8.95
CA THR A 861 2.09 -16.78 -7.53
C THR A 861 1.09 -17.85 -7.06
N GLY A 862 1.43 -18.57 -6.00
CA GLY A 862 0.57 -19.60 -5.41
C GLY A 862 0.43 -20.88 -6.26
N LEU A 863 1.29 -21.07 -7.25
CA LEU A 863 1.22 -22.23 -8.15
C LEU A 863 2.29 -23.28 -7.84
N HIS A 864 1.84 -24.52 -7.75
CA HIS A 864 2.73 -25.66 -7.80
C HIS A 864 3.37 -25.79 -9.20
N THR A 865 4.57 -26.37 -9.31
CA THR A 865 5.31 -26.51 -10.59
C THR A 865 4.48 -27.19 -11.70
N ASP A 866 3.60 -28.13 -11.33
CA ASP A 866 2.67 -28.76 -12.31
C ASP A 866 1.62 -27.78 -12.86
N ASP A 867 1.11 -26.88 -12.01
CA ASP A 867 0.18 -25.83 -12.41
C ASP A 867 0.88 -24.79 -13.30
N ILE A 868 2.16 -24.48 -13.00
CA ILE A 868 3.01 -23.62 -13.85
C ILE A 868 3.19 -24.23 -15.24
N ALA A 869 3.44 -25.53 -15.33
CA ALA A 869 3.56 -26.22 -16.62
C ALA A 869 2.27 -26.11 -17.46
N ARG A 870 1.09 -26.14 -16.81
CA ARG A 870 -0.21 -25.93 -17.49
C ARG A 870 -0.38 -24.48 -17.94
N LEU A 871 -0.04 -23.51 -17.07
CA LEU A 871 -0.11 -22.09 -17.39
C LEU A 871 0.79 -21.74 -18.58
N LEU A 872 2.02 -22.24 -18.62
CA LEU A 872 2.94 -22.02 -19.72
C LEU A 872 2.37 -22.50 -21.08
N LYS A 873 1.69 -23.64 -21.14
CA LYS A 873 1.01 -24.11 -22.36
C LYS A 873 -0.04 -23.10 -22.85
N VAL A 874 -0.74 -22.44 -21.93
CA VAL A 874 -1.73 -21.41 -22.26
C VAL A 874 -1.04 -20.16 -22.80
N LEU A 875 0.03 -19.69 -22.15
CA LEU A 875 0.78 -18.51 -22.59
C LEU A 875 1.45 -18.76 -23.96
N GLU A 876 2.01 -19.94 -24.16
CA GLU A 876 2.56 -20.36 -25.47
C GLU A 876 1.52 -20.34 -26.57
N ARG A 877 0.28 -20.75 -26.29
CA ARG A 877 -0.80 -20.68 -27.26
C ARG A 877 -1.06 -19.27 -27.73
N PHE A 878 -1.10 -18.27 -26.80
CA PHE A 878 -1.27 -16.88 -27.19
C PHE A 878 -0.13 -16.38 -28.09
N VAL A 879 1.12 -16.72 -27.76
CA VAL A 879 2.26 -16.30 -28.56
C VAL A 879 2.24 -16.97 -29.96
N ASN A 880 1.88 -18.24 -30.03
CA ASN A 880 1.76 -18.99 -31.29
C ASN A 880 0.66 -18.44 -32.20
N GLU A 881 -0.34 -17.75 -31.65
CA GLU A 881 -1.38 -17.01 -32.39
C GLU A 881 -0.89 -15.63 -32.88
N GLY A 882 0.39 -15.28 -32.68
CA GLY A 882 1.02 -14.03 -33.13
C GLY A 882 1.01 -12.90 -32.11
N ASN A 883 0.42 -13.08 -30.94
CA ASN A 883 0.39 -12.07 -29.88
C ASN A 883 1.72 -11.95 -29.16
N THR A 884 1.89 -10.86 -28.43
CA THR A 884 3.03 -10.66 -27.52
C THR A 884 2.57 -10.89 -26.07
N VAL A 885 3.32 -11.70 -25.34
CA VAL A 885 3.09 -11.94 -23.92
C VAL A 885 4.31 -11.46 -23.14
N LEU A 886 4.10 -10.51 -22.25
CA LEU A 886 5.10 -9.99 -21.33
C LEU A 886 4.74 -10.41 -19.92
N VAL A 887 5.67 -11.05 -19.21
CA VAL A 887 5.53 -11.41 -17.80
C VAL A 887 6.62 -10.72 -16.97
N ILE A 888 6.25 -10.24 -15.79
CA ILE A 888 7.21 -9.91 -14.72
C ILE A 888 7.34 -11.17 -13.89
N GLU A 889 8.56 -11.74 -13.78
CA GLU A 889 8.72 -13.04 -13.14
C GLU A 889 10.04 -13.21 -12.40
N HIS A 890 9.97 -14.08 -11.37
CA HIS A 890 11.10 -14.55 -10.59
C HIS A 890 11.31 -16.06 -10.67
N ASN A 891 10.28 -16.80 -11.12
CA ASN A 891 10.34 -18.24 -11.23
C ASN A 891 11.23 -18.67 -12.39
N LEU A 892 12.32 -19.37 -12.10
CA LEU A 892 13.31 -19.80 -13.09
C LEU A 892 12.74 -20.76 -14.13
N ASP A 893 11.74 -21.58 -13.78
CA ASP A 893 11.10 -22.50 -14.73
C ASP A 893 10.28 -21.75 -15.79
N VAL A 894 9.73 -20.59 -15.47
CA VAL A 894 9.10 -19.69 -16.45
C VAL A 894 10.15 -18.94 -17.25
N ILE A 895 11.14 -18.36 -16.57
CA ILE A 895 12.20 -17.55 -17.18
C ILE A 895 12.94 -18.36 -18.27
N LYS A 896 13.31 -19.62 -17.97
CA LYS A 896 13.99 -20.49 -18.95
C LYS A 896 13.18 -20.81 -20.21
N THR A 897 11.83 -20.66 -20.16
CA THR A 897 10.95 -20.90 -21.32
C THR A 897 10.72 -19.66 -22.18
N ALA A 898 11.08 -18.46 -21.71
CA ALA A 898 10.88 -17.21 -22.43
C ALA A 898 11.73 -17.12 -23.71
N ASP A 899 11.23 -16.40 -24.73
CA ASP A 899 11.95 -16.15 -25.98
C ASP A 899 12.93 -14.97 -25.83
N HIS A 900 12.65 -14.05 -24.89
CA HIS A 900 13.44 -12.84 -24.67
C HIS A 900 13.36 -12.43 -23.20
N LEU A 901 14.51 -12.12 -22.62
CA LEU A 901 14.65 -11.62 -21.26
C LEU A 901 15.05 -10.15 -21.26
N ILE A 902 14.57 -9.42 -20.27
CA ILE A 902 15.02 -8.07 -19.92
C ILE A 902 15.31 -8.11 -18.42
N ASP A 903 16.60 -8.11 -18.05
CA ASP A 903 17.04 -8.23 -16.68
C ASP A 903 17.43 -6.87 -16.11
N LEU A 904 16.79 -6.47 -15.01
CA LEU A 904 16.98 -5.19 -14.33
C LEU A 904 17.75 -5.39 -13.02
N GLY A 905 18.63 -4.44 -12.72
CA GLY A 905 19.46 -4.49 -11.52
C GLY A 905 20.41 -3.31 -11.42
N PRO A 906 21.64 -3.52 -10.88
CA PRO A 906 22.10 -4.77 -10.24
C PRO A 906 21.48 -5.05 -8.89
N GLU A 907 21.07 -4.00 -8.14
CA GLU A 907 20.47 -4.07 -6.82
C GLU A 907 19.03 -3.56 -6.82
N GLY A 908 18.40 -3.52 -5.65
CA GLY A 908 17.11 -2.85 -5.43
C GLY A 908 17.28 -1.37 -5.07
N GLY A 909 16.19 -0.59 -5.18
CA GLY A 909 16.18 0.82 -4.80
C GLY A 909 17.12 1.69 -5.62
N VAL A 910 17.86 2.58 -4.98
CA VAL A 910 18.78 3.54 -5.62
C VAL A 910 19.92 2.84 -6.39
N GLY A 911 20.36 1.67 -5.90
CA GLY A 911 21.38 0.85 -6.56
C GLY A 911 20.87 0.05 -7.76
N GLY A 912 19.57 0.14 -8.08
CA GLY A 912 18.91 -0.55 -9.18
C GLY A 912 18.62 0.35 -10.37
N GLY A 913 17.58 0.00 -11.11
CA GLY A 913 17.03 0.83 -12.19
C GLY A 913 17.83 0.83 -13.49
N GLN A 914 18.76 -0.09 -13.67
CA GLN A 914 19.55 -0.26 -14.89
C GLN A 914 19.16 -1.57 -15.61
N VAL A 915 19.34 -1.59 -16.93
CA VAL A 915 19.24 -2.82 -17.72
C VAL A 915 20.61 -3.51 -17.68
N ILE A 916 20.66 -4.68 -17.04
CA ILE A 916 21.90 -5.46 -16.87
C ILE A 916 22.15 -6.34 -18.09
N ALA A 917 21.09 -7.00 -18.57
CA ALA A 917 21.17 -7.89 -19.71
C ALA A 917 19.84 -7.91 -20.48
N THR A 918 19.94 -8.10 -21.79
CA THR A 918 18.78 -8.37 -22.67
C THR A 918 19.19 -9.43 -23.69
N GLY A 919 18.27 -10.31 -24.03
CA GLY A 919 18.54 -11.36 -25.02
C GLY A 919 17.77 -12.63 -24.72
N THR A 920 18.19 -13.74 -25.27
CA THR A 920 17.64 -15.06 -24.94
C THR A 920 18.07 -15.48 -23.53
N PRO A 921 17.38 -16.43 -22.90
CA PRO A 921 17.80 -16.99 -21.62
C PRO A 921 19.26 -17.48 -21.60
N GLU A 922 19.72 -18.06 -22.69
CA GLU A 922 21.09 -18.55 -22.86
C GLU A 922 22.11 -17.38 -22.87
N GLU A 923 21.79 -16.29 -23.57
CA GLU A 923 22.66 -15.08 -23.61
C GLU A 923 22.72 -14.39 -22.25
N VAL A 924 21.60 -14.26 -21.55
CA VAL A 924 21.55 -13.67 -20.21
C VAL A 924 22.25 -14.55 -19.19
N GLY A 925 22.14 -15.88 -19.33
CA GLY A 925 22.84 -16.86 -18.50
C GLY A 925 24.37 -16.75 -18.56
N GLN A 926 24.93 -16.22 -19.65
CA GLN A 926 26.37 -16.00 -19.81
C GLN A 926 26.85 -14.67 -19.21
N ASN A 927 25.93 -13.78 -18.82
CA ASN A 927 26.31 -12.49 -18.24
C ASN A 927 26.58 -12.61 -16.73
N ALA A 928 27.84 -12.51 -16.34
CA ALA A 928 28.28 -12.60 -14.93
C ALA A 928 27.72 -11.49 -14.02
N GLN A 929 27.27 -10.36 -14.57
CA GLN A 929 26.66 -9.27 -13.79
C GLN A 929 25.17 -9.48 -13.52
N SER A 930 24.51 -10.40 -14.23
CA SER A 930 23.12 -10.75 -14.03
C SER A 930 22.99 -11.80 -12.93
N PHE A 931 22.39 -11.43 -11.80
CA PHE A 931 22.03 -12.41 -10.76
C PHE A 931 21.04 -13.44 -11.29
N THR A 932 20.03 -13.00 -12.05
CA THR A 932 19.09 -13.92 -12.72
C THR A 932 19.84 -14.89 -13.62
N GLY A 933 20.82 -14.41 -14.42
CA GLY A 933 21.65 -15.22 -15.30
C GLY A 933 22.44 -16.31 -14.55
N GLN A 934 23.04 -15.97 -13.41
CA GLN A 934 23.80 -16.91 -12.59
C GLN A 934 22.93 -18.10 -12.12
N TYR A 935 21.74 -17.84 -11.57
CA TYR A 935 20.82 -18.91 -11.15
C TYR A 935 20.20 -19.67 -12.33
N LEU A 936 20.08 -19.03 -13.50
CA LEU A 936 19.49 -19.63 -14.69
C LEU A 936 20.39 -20.66 -15.35
N GLN A 937 21.72 -20.52 -15.24
CA GLN A 937 22.69 -21.46 -15.84
C GLN A 937 22.41 -22.92 -15.43
N ASP A 938 22.12 -23.16 -14.15
CA ASP A 938 21.86 -24.49 -13.62
C ASP A 938 20.55 -25.11 -14.16
N LYS A 939 19.62 -24.28 -14.62
CA LYS A 939 18.32 -24.71 -15.17
C LYS A 939 18.33 -24.83 -16.70
N LEU A 940 19.34 -24.31 -17.39
CA LEU A 940 19.51 -24.38 -18.85
C LEU A 940 20.37 -25.58 -19.28
N ASN A 941 21.24 -26.08 -18.40
CA ASN A 941 22.06 -27.28 -18.56
C ASN A 941 21.24 -28.52 -18.16
#